data_6863f88b3693bf306eb89c549006c475
#
_entry.id   6863f88b3693bf306eb89c549006c475
#
_cell.length_a   1.000
_cell.length_b   1.000
_cell.length_c   1.000
_cell.angle_alpha   90.00
_cell.angle_beta   90.00
_cell.angle_gamma   90.00
#
_symmetry.space_group_name_H-M   'P 1'
#
loop_
_entity.id
_entity.type
_entity.pdbx_description
1 polymer ?
#
loop_
_entity_poly.entity_id
_entity_poly.type
_entity_poly.pdbx_seq_one_letter_code
_entity_poly.pdbx_strand_id
1 'polypeptide(L)'
;MSTASRSELRLPNLLIRNPNFVLLWAAYGISALGDHLSEMALFQTAGGFDRPDSTRVQALMTFCFFLPFVVLGPLAGWWADRFSRKWTMIAADLIRCTIMGSLPFSVPWLFGLRLGDFAVGLPLAAAGMFAAFFSPARQAMVPTLIRDDQLVRANAMISALGTIGAILSAVIGGYLVDLSKAGYIHLDWNYRLDALSFVLSAVLLAGIVRRGGSRSRVVPHEIAAGVWTPLREGFAYVRRHRRVLQIILLGTVFWAAAGIVISVIPGIVRDIFGGQYSDAGMYRGLIAAGLATGAALLTLVGPALPTPLGVLIALLGGGLWVWALDAALLLKLGRLFSGVCLFMIGVHGAGILVNVMVIIQHFVPDARRGRVFGVSDMSTMAAIVIATGLLGLPDIKHLDHYIPWLLGVTGAGLLLALAFAWREYRRGNPFSATVWLIWQIVRLYAGFWCRVRRSGACTVPRTGPVILAANHTSGVDPLVILGTCTHRVVSFIVERQYYDAPLAGWFMRLARCIPVDRENPGRSFLANSLRLLKEGGCLGIFPQGTYVPADEPEPEAKSGVGALALRTGAMVIPCHISGTRYAYSPFVSLFRRHRVRVRYGKPVDLSAFRGRARDKDAPQEASGAIMAAIRALGMETDGRDA
;
A
#
# COMPACT_ATOMS: atom_id res chain seq x y z
N MET A 1 -26.88 16.00 -13.90
CA MET A 1 -26.68 14.80 -13.03
C MET A 1 -26.87 13.59 -13.93
N SER A 2 -25.78 13.05 -14.46
CA SER A 2 -25.80 12.00 -15.47
C SER A 2 -26.05 10.62 -14.85
N THR A 3 -26.67 9.76 -15.61
CA THR A 3 -27.03 8.37 -15.29
C THR A 3 -25.87 7.48 -14.82
N ALA A 4 -24.63 7.88 -15.05
CA ALA A 4 -23.42 7.19 -14.58
C ALA A 4 -23.23 7.22 -13.05
N SER A 5 -23.69 8.26 -12.34
CA SER A 5 -23.55 8.35 -10.88
C SER A 5 -24.54 7.46 -10.12
N ARG A 6 -25.65 7.06 -10.74
CA ARG A 6 -26.63 6.13 -10.15
C ARG A 6 -26.27 4.66 -10.35
N SER A 7 -25.45 4.33 -11.35
CA SER A 7 -24.99 2.95 -11.58
C SER A 7 -23.89 2.54 -10.62
N GLU A 8 -23.02 3.47 -10.19
CA GLU A 8 -21.93 3.16 -9.24
C GLU A 8 -22.44 2.87 -7.83
N LEU A 9 -23.54 3.48 -7.40
CA LEU A 9 -24.19 3.22 -6.10
C LEU A 9 -25.01 1.93 -6.06
N ARG A 10 -25.35 1.32 -7.22
CA ARG A 10 -26.12 0.07 -7.28
C ARG A 10 -25.28 -1.21 -7.32
N LEU A 11 -23.97 -1.11 -7.42
CA LEU A 11 -23.05 -2.24 -7.61
C LEU A 11 -22.76 -3.13 -6.37
N PRO A 12 -22.82 -2.66 -5.08
CA PRO A 12 -22.74 -3.56 -3.93
C PRO A 12 -23.83 -4.65 -3.95
N ASN A 13 -25.03 -4.32 -4.43
CA ASN A 13 -26.15 -5.24 -4.49
C ASN A 13 -25.95 -6.43 -5.46
N LEU A 14 -25.02 -6.36 -6.41
CA LEU A 14 -24.76 -7.43 -7.38
C LEU A 14 -23.91 -8.57 -6.79
N LEU A 15 -22.91 -8.25 -5.96
CA LEU A 15 -22.09 -9.27 -5.28
C LEU A 15 -22.90 -10.03 -4.23
N ILE A 16 -23.71 -9.32 -3.43
CA ILE A 16 -24.58 -9.92 -2.40
C ILE A 16 -25.71 -10.74 -3.05
N ARG A 17 -26.09 -10.47 -4.30
CA ARG A 17 -27.06 -11.27 -5.07
C ARG A 17 -26.46 -12.54 -5.66
N ASN A 18 -25.14 -12.73 -5.66
CA ASN A 18 -24.51 -13.96 -6.10
C ASN A 18 -24.43 -14.95 -4.91
N PRO A 19 -25.29 -15.97 -4.85
CA PRO A 19 -25.35 -16.87 -3.71
C PRO A 19 -24.06 -17.64 -3.48
N ASN A 20 -23.35 -18.02 -4.55
CA ASN A 20 -22.08 -18.71 -4.44
C ASN A 20 -20.97 -17.83 -3.83
N PHE A 21 -20.96 -16.54 -4.19
CA PHE A 21 -20.02 -15.59 -3.57
C PHE A 21 -20.35 -15.36 -2.09
N VAL A 22 -21.64 -15.19 -1.76
CA VAL A 22 -22.10 -15.01 -0.37
C VAL A 22 -21.75 -16.22 0.49
N LEU A 23 -21.96 -17.44 -0.03
CA LEU A 23 -21.58 -18.67 0.67
C LEU A 23 -20.07 -18.75 0.93
N LEU A 24 -19.23 -18.44 -0.08
CA LEU A 24 -17.78 -18.40 0.09
C LEU A 24 -17.36 -17.32 1.10
N TRP A 25 -17.94 -16.13 1.00
CA TRP A 25 -17.66 -14.99 1.87
C TRP A 25 -18.04 -15.28 3.32
N ALA A 26 -19.24 -15.82 3.56
CA ALA A 26 -19.73 -16.21 4.89
C ALA A 26 -18.91 -17.38 5.48
N ALA A 27 -18.61 -18.41 4.68
CA ALA A 27 -17.77 -19.53 5.10
C ALA A 27 -16.41 -19.05 5.61
N TYR A 28 -15.76 -18.18 4.84
CA TYR A 28 -14.47 -17.60 5.24
C TYR A 28 -14.58 -16.74 6.51
N GLY A 29 -15.63 -15.93 6.64
CA GLY A 29 -15.83 -15.10 7.84
C GLY A 29 -16.04 -15.93 9.10
N ILE A 30 -16.80 -17.01 9.00
CA ILE A 30 -17.06 -17.94 10.13
C ILE A 30 -15.76 -18.70 10.49
N SER A 31 -15.02 -19.19 9.50
CA SER A 31 -13.73 -19.83 9.74
C SER A 31 -12.73 -18.87 10.42
N ALA A 32 -12.66 -17.61 9.94
CA ALA A 32 -11.80 -16.59 10.53
C ALA A 32 -12.20 -16.20 11.97
N LEU A 33 -13.47 -16.32 12.32
CA LEU A 33 -13.95 -16.16 13.70
C LEU A 33 -13.49 -17.29 14.63
N GLY A 34 -13.26 -18.50 14.11
CA GLY A 34 -12.74 -19.62 14.88
C GLY A 34 -11.24 -19.55 15.15
N ASP A 35 -10.46 -19.14 14.14
CA ASP A 35 -9.01 -19.33 14.04
C ASP A 35 -8.19 -18.94 15.30
N HIS A 36 -8.62 -17.97 16.12
CA HIS A 36 -7.92 -17.54 17.32
C HIS A 36 -8.58 -17.98 18.65
N LEU A 37 -9.74 -18.65 18.60
CA LEU A 37 -10.42 -19.12 19.83
C LEU A 37 -9.58 -20.19 20.54
N SER A 38 -9.17 -21.21 19.78
CA SER A 38 -8.33 -22.30 20.31
C SER A 38 -6.93 -21.84 20.70
N GLU A 39 -6.37 -20.83 20.01
CA GLU A 39 -5.04 -20.30 20.29
C GLU A 39 -4.93 -19.77 21.74
N MET A 40 -5.94 -18.98 22.20
CA MET A 40 -5.95 -18.44 23.57
C MET A 40 -6.08 -19.53 24.62
N ALA A 41 -6.90 -20.56 24.37
CA ALA A 41 -7.05 -21.68 25.25
C ALA A 41 -5.78 -22.56 25.31
N LEU A 42 -5.11 -22.79 24.19
CA LEU A 42 -3.82 -23.48 24.13
C LEU A 42 -2.74 -22.71 24.88
N PHE A 43 -2.72 -21.37 24.73
CA PHE A 43 -1.80 -20.52 25.47
C PHE A 43 -2.00 -20.69 27.00
N GLN A 44 -3.26 -20.70 27.46
CA GLN A 44 -3.54 -20.99 28.88
C GLN A 44 -3.10 -22.39 29.29
N THR A 45 -3.39 -23.42 28.48
CA THR A 45 -3.00 -24.80 28.76
C THR A 45 -1.49 -24.98 28.88
N ALA A 46 -0.71 -24.17 28.12
CA ALA A 46 0.74 -24.13 28.24
C ALA A 46 1.26 -23.39 29.48
N GLY A 47 0.38 -22.94 30.37
CA GLY A 47 0.69 -22.16 31.57
C GLY A 47 0.45 -20.65 31.40
N GLY A 48 0.25 -20.17 30.21
CA GLY A 48 -0.21 -18.80 29.90
C GLY A 48 0.52 -17.70 30.68
N PHE A 49 -0.25 -16.88 31.40
CA PHE A 49 0.27 -15.78 32.22
C PHE A 49 0.88 -16.22 33.56
N ASP A 50 0.73 -17.48 33.93
CA ASP A 50 1.33 -18.00 35.19
C ASP A 50 2.85 -18.28 35.00
N ARG A 51 3.37 -18.14 33.76
CA ARG A 51 4.77 -18.38 33.40
C ARG A 51 5.56 -17.10 33.22
N PRO A 52 6.84 -17.06 33.60
CA PRO A 52 7.73 -15.90 33.40
C PRO A 52 8.26 -15.78 31.98
N ASP A 53 7.95 -16.73 31.09
CA ASP A 53 8.37 -16.79 29.69
C ASP A 53 7.17 -16.85 28.72
N SER A 54 6.10 -16.13 29.04
CA SER A 54 4.85 -16.11 28.24
C SER A 54 5.08 -15.64 26.80
N THR A 55 6.00 -14.70 26.58
CA THR A 55 6.47 -14.27 25.25
C THR A 55 7.06 -15.44 24.46
N ARG A 56 7.87 -16.29 25.07
CA ARG A 56 8.48 -17.47 24.42
C ARG A 56 7.41 -18.46 23.97
N VAL A 57 6.48 -18.78 24.84
CA VAL A 57 5.39 -19.71 24.52
C VAL A 57 4.57 -19.18 23.33
N GLN A 58 4.20 -17.90 23.36
CA GLN A 58 3.47 -17.28 22.26
C GLN A 58 4.27 -17.29 20.95
N ALA A 59 5.57 -16.98 21.01
CA ALA A 59 6.44 -17.03 19.83
C ALA A 59 6.53 -18.45 19.26
N LEU A 60 6.67 -19.47 20.11
CA LEU A 60 6.69 -20.87 19.70
C LEU A 60 5.37 -21.30 19.03
N MET A 61 4.24 -20.92 19.61
CA MET A 61 2.93 -21.20 19.02
C MET A 61 2.78 -20.56 17.64
N THR A 62 3.18 -19.30 17.51
CA THR A 62 3.16 -18.58 16.23
C THR A 62 4.12 -19.21 15.22
N PHE A 63 5.32 -19.57 15.63
CA PHE A 63 6.29 -20.31 14.82
C PHE A 63 5.70 -21.61 14.28
N CYS A 64 5.13 -22.43 15.17
CA CYS A 64 4.55 -23.73 14.79
C CYS A 64 3.39 -23.58 13.81
N PHE A 65 2.52 -22.58 13.98
CA PHE A 65 1.40 -22.33 13.08
C PHE A 65 1.83 -21.88 11.70
N PHE A 66 2.81 -20.96 11.59
CA PHE A 66 3.23 -20.39 10.29
C PHE A 66 4.32 -21.22 9.57
N LEU A 67 5.06 -22.08 10.25
CA LEU A 67 6.09 -22.93 9.64
C LEU A 67 5.58 -23.75 8.45
N PRO A 68 4.40 -24.41 8.51
CA PRO A 68 3.85 -25.15 7.38
C PRO A 68 3.57 -24.27 6.16
N PHE A 69 3.22 -23.01 6.30
CA PHE A 69 3.00 -22.11 5.15
C PHE A 69 4.29 -21.87 4.36
N VAL A 70 5.44 -21.84 5.03
CA VAL A 70 6.74 -21.69 4.37
C VAL A 70 7.13 -22.98 3.66
N VAL A 71 6.98 -24.11 4.34
CA VAL A 71 7.43 -25.41 3.84
C VAL A 71 6.50 -25.94 2.74
N LEU A 72 5.20 -25.86 2.95
CA LEU A 72 4.18 -26.44 2.08
C LEU A 72 3.54 -25.44 1.12
N GLY A 73 3.79 -24.12 1.26
CA GLY A 73 3.20 -23.08 0.43
C GLY A 73 3.33 -23.35 -1.08
N PRO A 74 4.52 -23.70 -1.62
CA PRO A 74 4.69 -24.03 -3.02
C PRO A 74 3.86 -25.24 -3.46
N LEU A 75 3.78 -26.26 -2.61
CA LEU A 75 2.96 -27.45 -2.83
C LEU A 75 1.46 -27.12 -2.81
N ALA A 76 1.04 -26.29 -1.88
CA ALA A 76 -0.35 -25.87 -1.73
C ALA A 76 -0.84 -25.05 -2.93
N GLY A 77 0.00 -24.17 -3.47
CA GLY A 77 -0.28 -23.44 -4.71
C GLY A 77 -0.45 -24.36 -5.91
N TRP A 78 0.53 -25.27 -6.10
CA TRP A 78 0.49 -26.29 -7.16
C TRP A 78 -0.75 -27.21 -7.04
N TRP A 79 -1.15 -27.55 -5.80
CA TRP A 79 -2.34 -28.34 -5.50
C TRP A 79 -3.62 -27.60 -5.89
N ALA A 80 -3.76 -26.32 -5.53
CA ALA A 80 -4.92 -25.48 -5.83
C ALA A 80 -5.19 -25.30 -7.32
N ASP A 81 -4.15 -25.40 -8.16
CA ASP A 81 -4.26 -25.33 -9.61
C ASP A 81 -4.75 -26.64 -10.24
N ARG A 82 -4.47 -27.79 -9.62
CA ARG A 82 -4.75 -29.12 -10.18
C ARG A 82 -6.01 -29.79 -9.62
N PHE A 83 -6.28 -29.57 -8.35
CA PHE A 83 -7.38 -30.23 -7.66
C PHE A 83 -8.59 -29.31 -7.49
N SER A 84 -9.72 -29.91 -7.11
CA SER A 84 -10.95 -29.16 -6.87
C SER A 84 -10.81 -28.21 -5.69
N ARG A 85 -10.81 -26.93 -5.95
CA ARG A 85 -10.69 -25.85 -4.95
C ARG A 85 -11.73 -25.96 -3.84
N LYS A 86 -13.00 -26.26 -4.22
CA LYS A 86 -14.11 -26.46 -3.29
C LYS A 86 -13.82 -27.62 -2.33
N TRP A 87 -13.47 -28.80 -2.85
CA TRP A 87 -13.23 -29.97 -2.02
C TRP A 87 -11.95 -29.84 -1.19
N THR A 88 -10.92 -29.16 -1.68
CA THR A 88 -9.71 -28.84 -0.90
C THR A 88 -10.05 -28.00 0.32
N MET A 89 -10.89 -26.95 0.17
CA MET A 89 -11.31 -26.10 1.30
C MET A 89 -12.17 -26.89 2.30
N ILE A 90 -13.15 -27.68 1.83
CA ILE A 90 -14.00 -28.50 2.70
C ILE A 90 -13.14 -29.51 3.47
N ALA A 91 -12.25 -30.23 2.81
CA ALA A 91 -11.38 -31.19 3.48
C ALA A 91 -10.47 -30.53 4.50
N ALA A 92 -9.89 -29.37 4.17
CA ALA A 92 -9.06 -28.61 5.10
C ALA A 92 -9.85 -28.18 6.36
N ASP A 93 -11.07 -27.69 6.20
CA ASP A 93 -11.91 -27.30 7.33
C ASP A 93 -12.33 -28.49 8.19
N LEU A 94 -12.74 -29.62 7.59
CA LEU A 94 -13.11 -30.82 8.34
C LEU A 94 -11.94 -31.42 9.11
N ILE A 95 -10.73 -31.41 8.52
CA ILE A 95 -9.53 -31.88 9.23
C ILE A 95 -9.16 -30.92 10.35
N ARG A 96 -9.23 -29.58 10.12
CA ARG A 96 -9.02 -28.59 11.20
C ARG A 96 -10.06 -28.74 12.32
N CYS A 97 -11.33 -28.98 11.95
CA CYS A 97 -12.37 -29.31 12.93
C CYS A 97 -11.97 -30.51 13.81
N THR A 98 -11.50 -31.59 13.19
CA THR A 98 -11.08 -32.79 13.92
C THR A 98 -9.90 -32.50 14.84
N ILE A 99 -8.90 -31.72 14.36
CA ILE A 99 -7.75 -31.31 15.17
C ILE A 99 -8.23 -30.50 16.37
N MET A 100 -9.01 -29.43 16.16
CA MET A 100 -9.47 -28.55 17.24
C MET A 100 -10.40 -29.28 18.22
N GLY A 101 -11.31 -30.12 17.71
CA GLY A 101 -12.20 -30.92 18.55
C GLY A 101 -11.49 -31.99 19.39
N SER A 102 -10.30 -32.43 18.96
CA SER A 102 -9.49 -33.39 19.72
C SER A 102 -8.60 -32.77 20.78
N LEU A 103 -8.42 -31.43 20.78
CA LEU A 103 -7.48 -30.75 21.69
C LEU A 103 -7.70 -31.06 23.18
N PRO A 104 -8.95 -31.15 23.71
CA PRO A 104 -9.18 -31.51 25.10
C PRO A 104 -8.53 -32.83 25.53
N PHE A 105 -8.36 -33.76 24.59
CA PHE A 105 -7.79 -35.09 24.83
C PHE A 105 -6.33 -35.18 24.37
N SER A 106 -6.00 -34.62 23.19
CA SER A 106 -4.69 -34.73 22.59
C SER A 106 -3.62 -33.93 23.32
N VAL A 107 -3.93 -32.73 23.80
CA VAL A 107 -2.95 -31.87 24.48
C VAL A 107 -2.48 -32.45 25.81
N PRO A 108 -3.35 -32.92 26.74
CA PRO A 108 -2.91 -33.63 27.94
C PRO A 108 -2.07 -34.87 27.66
N TRP A 109 -2.44 -35.64 26.61
CA TRP A 109 -1.67 -36.80 26.17
C TRP A 109 -0.27 -36.44 25.67
N LEU A 110 -0.15 -35.37 24.87
CA LEU A 110 1.13 -34.84 24.36
C LEU A 110 2.03 -34.33 25.51
N PHE A 111 1.46 -33.68 26.52
CA PHE A 111 2.20 -33.34 27.73
C PHE A 111 2.69 -34.58 28.50
N GLY A 112 1.88 -35.65 28.54
CA GLY A 112 2.27 -36.94 29.09
C GLY A 112 3.48 -37.57 28.37
N LEU A 113 3.68 -37.28 27.10
CA LEU A 113 4.86 -37.67 26.32
C LEU A 113 6.11 -36.78 26.58
N ARG A 114 6.05 -35.86 27.53
CA ARG A 114 7.12 -34.94 27.94
C ARG A 114 7.62 -34.06 26.81
N LEU A 115 6.74 -33.70 25.88
CA LEU A 115 7.06 -32.80 24.73
C LEU A 115 7.18 -31.33 25.12
N GLY A 116 6.94 -30.99 26.42
CA GLY A 116 6.99 -29.62 26.91
C GLY A 116 6.04 -28.71 26.10
N ASP A 117 6.48 -27.52 25.77
CA ASP A 117 5.66 -26.53 25.06
C ASP A 117 5.30 -26.94 23.62
N PHE A 118 5.98 -27.94 23.04
CA PHE A 118 5.58 -28.51 21.75
C PHE A 118 4.25 -29.27 21.82
N ALA A 119 3.80 -29.66 23.02
CA ALA A 119 2.48 -30.27 23.19
C ALA A 119 1.34 -29.36 22.70
N VAL A 120 1.49 -28.04 22.80
CA VAL A 120 0.56 -27.05 22.22
C VAL A 120 0.95 -26.60 20.81
N GLY A 121 2.24 -26.62 20.47
CA GLY A 121 2.75 -26.22 19.17
C GLY A 121 2.41 -27.20 18.05
N LEU A 122 2.45 -28.53 18.31
CA LEU A 122 2.20 -29.57 17.30
C LEU A 122 0.77 -29.53 16.73
N PRO A 123 -0.30 -29.42 17.54
CA PRO A 123 -1.65 -29.26 17.01
C PRO A 123 -1.81 -28.00 16.16
N LEU A 124 -1.17 -26.88 16.56
CA LEU A 124 -1.17 -25.65 15.77
C LEU A 124 -0.43 -25.81 14.45
N ALA A 125 0.70 -26.52 14.43
CA ALA A 125 1.40 -26.84 13.19
C ALA A 125 0.54 -27.71 12.27
N ALA A 126 -0.16 -28.69 12.81
CA ALA A 126 -1.10 -29.52 12.04
C ALA A 126 -2.25 -28.66 11.46
N ALA A 127 -2.85 -27.78 12.25
CA ALA A 127 -3.88 -26.87 11.78
C ALA A 127 -3.34 -25.90 10.70
N GLY A 128 -2.15 -25.34 10.91
CA GLY A 128 -1.44 -24.49 9.97
C GLY A 128 -1.15 -25.17 8.64
N MET A 129 -0.85 -26.48 8.65
CA MET A 129 -0.64 -27.27 7.44
C MET A 129 -1.89 -27.25 6.53
N PHE A 130 -3.07 -27.51 7.09
CA PHE A 130 -4.31 -27.51 6.31
C PHE A 130 -4.78 -26.07 5.96
N ALA A 131 -4.52 -25.10 6.82
CA ALA A 131 -4.74 -23.70 6.51
C ALA A 131 -3.88 -23.20 5.32
N ALA A 132 -2.66 -23.72 5.18
CA ALA A 132 -1.79 -23.43 4.04
C ALA A 132 -2.38 -23.93 2.70
N PHE A 133 -3.17 -25.01 2.67
CA PHE A 133 -3.89 -25.45 1.47
C PHE A 133 -5.21 -24.69 1.25
N PHE A 134 -5.89 -24.28 2.32
CA PHE A 134 -7.14 -23.54 2.24
C PHE A 134 -6.95 -22.19 1.54
N SER A 135 -5.93 -21.43 1.93
CA SER A 135 -5.72 -20.06 1.48
C SER A 135 -5.56 -19.92 -0.05
N PRO A 136 -4.67 -20.63 -0.75
CA PRO A 136 -4.56 -20.55 -2.21
C PRO A 136 -5.80 -21.10 -2.93
N ALA A 137 -6.44 -22.14 -2.40
CA ALA A 137 -7.68 -22.68 -2.97
C ALA A 137 -8.81 -21.62 -2.94
N ARG A 138 -8.95 -20.88 -1.84
CA ARG A 138 -9.89 -19.78 -1.71
C ARG A 138 -9.58 -18.64 -2.68
N GLN A 139 -8.32 -18.18 -2.73
CA GLN A 139 -7.91 -17.11 -3.63
C GLN A 139 -8.17 -17.46 -5.10
N ALA A 140 -7.88 -18.69 -5.49
CA ALA A 140 -8.13 -19.18 -6.84
C ALA A 140 -9.63 -19.36 -7.14
N MET A 141 -10.49 -19.58 -6.13
CA MET A 141 -11.92 -19.77 -6.33
C MET A 141 -12.65 -18.46 -6.62
N VAL A 142 -12.25 -17.34 -5.99
CA VAL A 142 -12.91 -16.04 -6.12
C VAL A 142 -13.13 -15.63 -7.59
N PRO A 143 -12.12 -15.64 -8.49
CA PRO A 143 -12.31 -15.26 -9.89
C PRO A 143 -13.26 -16.17 -10.68
N THR A 144 -13.54 -17.38 -10.18
CA THR A 144 -14.45 -18.31 -10.86
C THR A 144 -15.92 -18.07 -10.51
N LEU A 145 -16.19 -17.29 -9.47
CA LEU A 145 -17.55 -17.02 -8.98
C LEU A 145 -18.08 -15.65 -9.40
N ILE A 146 -17.20 -14.72 -9.75
CA ILE A 146 -17.55 -13.31 -10.00
C ILE A 146 -16.91 -12.81 -11.30
N ARG A 147 -17.38 -11.68 -11.81
CA ARG A 147 -16.87 -11.05 -13.02
C ARG A 147 -15.60 -10.26 -12.73
N ASP A 148 -14.75 -10.08 -13.74
CA ASP A 148 -13.45 -9.40 -13.61
C ASP A 148 -13.59 -7.95 -13.10
N ASP A 149 -14.64 -7.23 -13.49
CA ASP A 149 -14.94 -5.86 -13.04
C ASP A 149 -15.29 -5.77 -11.54
N GLN A 150 -15.63 -6.89 -10.90
CA GLN A 150 -16.01 -6.99 -9.48
C GLN A 150 -14.90 -7.55 -8.58
N LEU A 151 -13.82 -8.09 -9.14
CA LEU A 151 -12.75 -8.77 -8.39
C LEU A 151 -12.15 -7.92 -7.27
N VAL A 152 -11.88 -6.64 -7.54
CA VAL A 152 -11.29 -5.72 -6.54
C VAL A 152 -12.22 -5.56 -5.33
N ARG A 153 -13.53 -5.39 -5.58
CA ARG A 153 -14.54 -5.23 -4.51
C ARG A 153 -14.73 -6.51 -3.71
N ALA A 154 -14.79 -7.65 -4.40
CA ALA A 154 -14.94 -8.94 -3.74
C ALA A 154 -13.74 -9.26 -2.83
N ASN A 155 -12.52 -9.02 -3.30
CA ASN A 155 -11.32 -9.18 -2.49
C ASN A 155 -11.30 -8.22 -1.29
N ALA A 156 -11.76 -6.98 -1.47
CA ALA A 156 -11.89 -6.03 -0.36
C ALA A 156 -12.92 -6.50 0.69
N MET A 157 -14.07 -7.03 0.27
CA MET A 157 -15.09 -7.59 1.17
C MET A 157 -14.57 -8.81 1.94
N ILE A 158 -13.85 -9.72 1.26
CA ILE A 158 -13.25 -10.90 1.87
C ILE A 158 -12.18 -10.48 2.90
N SER A 159 -11.29 -9.55 2.54
CA SER A 159 -10.25 -9.06 3.44
C SER A 159 -10.83 -8.34 4.66
N ALA A 160 -11.86 -7.51 4.47
CA ALA A 160 -12.54 -6.82 5.57
C ALA A 160 -13.18 -7.82 6.56
N LEU A 161 -13.89 -8.83 6.04
CA LEU A 161 -14.52 -9.85 6.89
C LEU A 161 -13.48 -10.70 7.63
N GLY A 162 -12.38 -11.08 6.95
CA GLY A 162 -11.28 -11.80 7.60
C GLY A 162 -10.64 -11.00 8.72
N THR A 163 -10.42 -9.68 8.51
CA THR A 163 -9.88 -8.80 9.55
C THR A 163 -10.85 -8.66 10.73
N ILE A 164 -12.14 -8.45 10.47
CA ILE A 164 -13.17 -8.39 11.53
C ILE A 164 -13.24 -9.71 12.28
N GLY A 165 -13.21 -10.83 11.55
CA GLY A 165 -13.20 -12.17 12.14
C GLY A 165 -12.01 -12.38 13.09
N ALA A 166 -10.81 -12.02 12.66
CA ALA A 166 -9.59 -12.13 13.46
C ALA A 166 -9.66 -11.27 14.75
N ILE A 167 -10.17 -10.02 14.63
CA ILE A 167 -10.36 -9.14 15.81
C ILE A 167 -11.32 -9.78 16.81
N LEU A 168 -12.51 -10.15 16.34
CA LEU A 168 -13.55 -10.71 17.21
C LEU A 168 -13.11 -12.05 17.81
N SER A 169 -12.47 -12.90 17.02
CA SER A 169 -11.94 -14.19 17.47
C SER A 169 -10.93 -14.02 18.63
N ALA A 170 -9.98 -13.10 18.48
CA ALA A 170 -8.98 -12.86 19.51
C ALA A 170 -9.61 -12.34 20.82
N VAL A 171 -10.55 -11.38 20.72
CA VAL A 171 -11.25 -10.81 21.88
C VAL A 171 -12.14 -11.84 22.55
N ILE A 172 -12.98 -12.55 21.78
CA ILE A 172 -13.90 -13.57 22.30
C ILE A 172 -13.11 -14.74 22.89
N GLY A 173 -12.04 -15.17 22.20
CA GLY A 173 -11.19 -16.26 22.69
C GLY A 173 -10.57 -15.95 24.06
N GLY A 174 -10.02 -14.74 24.23
CA GLY A 174 -9.50 -14.29 25.52
C GLY A 174 -10.57 -14.20 26.61
N TYR A 175 -11.74 -13.65 26.27
CA TYR A 175 -12.86 -13.54 27.21
C TYR A 175 -13.40 -14.91 27.69
N LEU A 176 -13.52 -15.88 26.79
CA LEU A 176 -13.93 -17.24 27.13
C LEU A 176 -12.90 -17.89 28.06
N VAL A 177 -11.61 -17.63 27.88
CA VAL A 177 -10.58 -18.12 28.79
C VAL A 177 -10.73 -17.48 30.19
N ASP A 178 -10.98 -16.18 30.28
CA ASP A 178 -11.21 -15.49 31.55
C ASP A 178 -12.44 -16.04 32.26
N LEU A 179 -13.54 -16.31 31.54
CA LEU A 179 -14.73 -16.98 32.10
C LEU A 179 -14.42 -18.40 32.60
N SER A 180 -13.56 -19.14 31.91
CA SER A 180 -13.13 -20.47 32.33
C SER A 180 -12.28 -20.40 33.59
N LYS A 181 -11.36 -19.45 33.72
CA LYS A 181 -10.56 -19.23 34.94
C LYS A 181 -11.44 -18.82 36.13
N ALA A 182 -12.52 -18.09 35.89
CA ALA A 182 -13.51 -17.72 36.89
C ALA A 182 -14.47 -18.86 37.26
N GLY A 183 -14.39 -20.03 36.61
CA GLY A 183 -15.21 -21.20 36.88
C GLY A 183 -16.63 -21.18 36.28
N TYR A 184 -16.95 -20.20 35.44
CA TYR A 184 -18.28 -20.10 34.80
C TYR A 184 -18.48 -21.09 33.66
N ILE A 185 -17.41 -21.42 32.91
CA ILE A 185 -17.46 -22.35 31.77
C ILE A 185 -16.22 -23.23 31.75
N HIS A 186 -16.27 -24.34 31.01
CA HIS A 186 -15.12 -25.20 30.77
C HIS A 186 -14.22 -24.60 29.66
N LEU A 187 -12.90 -24.73 29.77
CA LEU A 187 -11.94 -24.25 28.75
C LEU A 187 -12.20 -24.88 27.37
N ASP A 188 -12.75 -26.10 27.36
CA ASP A 188 -13.10 -26.84 26.16
C ASP A 188 -14.07 -26.09 25.22
N TRP A 189 -14.81 -25.10 25.73
CA TRP A 189 -15.71 -24.31 24.90
C TRP A 189 -14.95 -23.53 23.79
N ASN A 190 -13.74 -23.07 24.07
CA ASN A 190 -12.90 -22.44 23.03
C ASN A 190 -12.67 -23.41 21.85
N TYR A 191 -12.28 -24.65 22.16
CA TYR A 191 -12.01 -25.69 21.16
C TYR A 191 -13.26 -26.14 20.42
N ARG A 192 -14.39 -26.28 21.14
CA ARG A 192 -15.69 -26.69 20.56
C ARG A 192 -16.24 -25.62 19.60
N LEU A 193 -16.17 -24.34 19.98
CA LEU A 193 -16.65 -23.25 19.15
C LEU A 193 -15.79 -23.08 17.91
N ASP A 194 -14.49 -23.23 18.02
CA ASP A 194 -13.56 -23.22 16.88
C ASP A 194 -13.85 -24.40 15.95
N ALA A 195 -13.93 -25.62 16.47
CA ALA A 195 -14.30 -26.79 15.68
C ALA A 195 -15.66 -26.62 14.97
N LEU A 196 -16.67 -26.06 15.67
CA LEU A 196 -17.98 -25.78 15.09
C LEU A 196 -17.89 -24.75 13.95
N SER A 197 -17.03 -23.73 14.07
CA SER A 197 -16.83 -22.73 13.01
C SER A 197 -16.35 -23.38 11.71
N PHE A 198 -15.44 -24.37 11.78
CA PHE A 198 -14.97 -25.12 10.62
C PHE A 198 -16.05 -26.02 10.02
N VAL A 199 -16.90 -26.64 10.86
CA VAL A 199 -18.06 -27.40 10.34
C VAL A 199 -19.03 -26.50 9.59
N LEU A 200 -19.39 -25.36 10.17
CA LEU A 200 -20.28 -24.39 9.55
C LEU A 200 -19.69 -23.85 8.23
N SER A 201 -18.40 -23.54 8.22
CA SER A 201 -17.67 -23.16 6.99
C SER A 201 -17.75 -24.27 5.93
N ALA A 202 -17.46 -25.51 6.28
CA ALA A 202 -17.53 -26.64 5.37
C ALA A 202 -18.95 -26.87 4.79
N VAL A 203 -19.99 -26.73 5.61
CA VAL A 203 -21.40 -26.81 5.18
C VAL A 203 -21.74 -25.70 4.19
N LEU A 204 -21.35 -24.44 4.46
CA LEU A 204 -21.57 -23.33 3.54
C LEU A 204 -20.81 -23.54 2.23
N LEU A 205 -19.58 -24.01 2.27
CA LEU A 205 -18.79 -24.34 1.09
C LEU A 205 -19.45 -25.48 0.28
N ALA A 206 -20.02 -26.47 0.95
CA ALA A 206 -20.75 -27.56 0.30
C ALA A 206 -21.97 -27.05 -0.49
N GLY A 207 -22.63 -25.99 -0.01
CA GLY A 207 -23.76 -25.31 -0.70
C GLY A 207 -23.38 -24.58 -2.00
N ILE A 208 -22.09 -24.36 -2.28
CA ILE A 208 -21.65 -23.70 -3.52
C ILE A 208 -21.93 -24.61 -4.72
N VAL A 209 -22.85 -24.16 -5.60
CA VAL A 209 -23.21 -24.88 -6.81
C VAL A 209 -22.37 -24.39 -7.99
N ARG A 210 -21.59 -25.26 -8.60
CA ARG A 210 -20.91 -24.97 -9.87
C ARG A 210 -21.94 -24.92 -11.00
N ARG A 211 -22.30 -23.74 -11.47
CA ARG A 211 -22.91 -23.60 -12.80
C ARG A 211 -21.83 -23.89 -13.83
N GLY A 212 -22.09 -24.92 -14.64
CA GLY A 212 -21.14 -25.57 -15.52
C GLY A 212 -20.25 -24.65 -16.35
N GLY A 213 -19.03 -25.09 -16.58
CA GLY A 213 -18.30 -24.78 -17.79
C GLY A 213 -17.05 -23.92 -17.72
N SER A 214 -16.59 -23.42 -16.60
CA SER A 214 -15.23 -22.88 -16.57
C SER A 214 -14.24 -23.91 -16.00
N ARG A 215 -13.87 -24.88 -16.81
CA ARG A 215 -12.54 -25.50 -16.65
C ARG A 215 -11.55 -24.34 -16.71
N SER A 216 -10.84 -24.07 -15.62
CA SER A 216 -9.62 -23.27 -15.69
C SER A 216 -8.89 -23.69 -16.97
N ARG A 217 -8.65 -22.77 -17.89
CA ARG A 217 -7.74 -23.02 -19.00
C ARG A 217 -6.36 -23.18 -18.38
N VAL A 218 -6.11 -24.35 -17.83
CA VAL A 218 -4.76 -24.77 -17.50
C VAL A 218 -4.08 -24.90 -18.85
N VAL A 219 -3.20 -23.99 -19.16
CA VAL A 219 -2.40 -24.08 -20.40
C VAL A 219 -1.63 -25.38 -20.31
N PRO A 220 -1.71 -26.30 -21.30
CA PRO A 220 -1.08 -27.63 -21.23
C PRO A 220 0.40 -27.60 -20.86
N HIS A 221 1.09 -26.51 -21.16
CA HIS A 221 2.51 -26.32 -20.85
C HIS A 221 2.81 -26.12 -19.36
N GLU A 222 1.83 -25.64 -18.55
CA GLU A 222 1.99 -25.48 -17.10
C GLU A 222 1.80 -26.79 -16.32
N ILE A 223 1.17 -27.79 -16.93
CA ILE A 223 0.95 -29.09 -16.30
C ILE A 223 2.26 -29.88 -16.15
N ALA A 224 3.22 -29.67 -17.04
CA ALA A 224 4.53 -30.34 -17.03
C ALA A 224 5.55 -29.66 -16.08
N ALA A 225 5.29 -28.45 -15.62
CA ALA A 225 6.18 -27.75 -14.73
C ALA A 225 6.12 -28.36 -13.31
N GLY A 226 7.27 -28.73 -12.77
CA GLY A 226 7.38 -29.21 -11.39
C GLY A 226 7.01 -28.12 -10.38
N VAL A 227 6.67 -28.52 -9.13
CA VAL A 227 6.28 -27.65 -8.01
C VAL A 227 7.23 -26.46 -7.80
N TRP A 228 8.50 -26.64 -8.02
CA TRP A 228 9.56 -25.66 -7.77
C TRP A 228 9.83 -24.69 -8.93
N THR A 229 9.39 -25.01 -10.14
CA THR A 229 9.67 -24.18 -11.34
C THR A 229 9.09 -22.78 -11.25
N PRO A 230 7.80 -22.56 -10.90
CA PRO A 230 7.22 -21.22 -10.77
C PRO A 230 7.91 -20.39 -9.69
N LEU A 231 8.29 -21.04 -8.57
CA LEU A 231 8.98 -20.38 -7.47
C LEU A 231 10.39 -19.94 -7.87
N ARG A 232 11.16 -20.84 -8.52
CA ARG A 232 12.51 -20.53 -9.02
C ARG A 232 12.50 -19.39 -10.04
N GLU A 233 11.52 -19.37 -10.93
CA GLU A 233 11.34 -18.28 -11.89
C GLU A 233 10.95 -16.96 -11.22
N GLY A 234 10.08 -17.01 -10.21
CA GLY A 234 9.73 -15.86 -9.38
C GLY A 234 10.95 -15.27 -8.67
N PHE A 235 11.74 -16.11 -7.99
CA PHE A 235 13.00 -15.71 -7.35
C PHE A 235 14.01 -15.14 -8.34
N ALA A 236 14.18 -15.78 -9.50
CA ALA A 236 15.08 -15.28 -10.54
C ALA A 236 14.64 -13.90 -11.05
N TYR A 237 13.33 -13.70 -11.21
CA TYR A 237 12.78 -12.40 -11.59
C TYR A 237 13.04 -11.35 -10.53
N VAL A 238 12.70 -11.62 -9.27
CA VAL A 238 12.90 -10.71 -8.13
C VAL A 238 14.36 -10.30 -8.00
N ARG A 239 15.30 -11.27 -8.08
CA ARG A 239 16.74 -11.00 -8.01
C ARG A 239 17.25 -10.09 -9.12
N ARG A 240 16.69 -10.21 -10.34
CA ARG A 240 17.06 -9.37 -11.49
C ARG A 240 16.47 -7.96 -11.44
N HIS A 241 15.36 -7.76 -10.70
CA HIS A 241 14.64 -6.49 -10.66
C HIS A 241 14.78 -5.82 -9.29
N ARG A 242 15.85 -5.02 -9.13
CA ARG A 242 16.24 -4.40 -7.87
C ARG A 242 15.11 -3.70 -7.10
N ARG A 243 14.21 -2.97 -7.79
CA ARG A 243 13.07 -2.29 -7.15
C ARG A 243 12.07 -3.27 -6.52
N VAL A 244 11.82 -4.39 -7.21
CA VAL A 244 10.92 -5.44 -6.71
C VAL A 244 11.57 -6.15 -5.52
N LEU A 245 12.85 -6.47 -5.61
CA LEU A 245 13.61 -7.06 -4.51
C LEU A 245 13.59 -6.16 -3.26
N GLN A 246 13.85 -4.86 -3.44
CA GLN A 246 13.89 -3.92 -2.33
C GLN A 246 12.57 -3.82 -1.58
N ILE A 247 11.45 -3.71 -2.28
CA ILE A 247 10.14 -3.59 -1.62
C ILE A 247 9.75 -4.89 -0.91
N ILE A 248 10.08 -6.05 -1.48
CA ILE A 248 9.86 -7.34 -0.82
C ILE A 248 10.71 -7.43 0.46
N LEU A 249 12.00 -7.05 0.40
CA LEU A 249 12.87 -7.04 1.59
C LEU A 249 12.36 -6.10 2.68
N LEU A 250 11.87 -4.90 2.32
CA LEU A 250 11.27 -3.97 3.28
C LEU A 250 10.00 -4.54 3.92
N GLY A 251 9.16 -5.20 3.12
CA GLY A 251 8.00 -5.94 3.61
C GLY A 251 8.41 -7.07 4.55
N THR A 252 9.44 -7.82 4.22
CA THR A 252 10.00 -8.92 5.04
C THR A 252 10.45 -8.43 6.41
N VAL A 253 11.20 -7.31 6.48
CA VAL A 253 11.64 -6.69 7.75
C VAL A 253 10.44 -6.25 8.58
N PHE A 254 9.44 -5.63 7.96
CA PHE A 254 8.22 -5.20 8.64
C PHE A 254 7.46 -6.38 9.27
N TRP A 255 7.29 -7.47 8.53
CA TRP A 255 6.57 -8.64 9.02
C TRP A 255 7.35 -9.43 10.08
N ALA A 256 8.68 -9.43 10.03
CA ALA A 256 9.50 -9.92 11.12
C ALA A 256 9.26 -9.11 12.41
N ALA A 257 9.24 -7.78 12.29
CA ALA A 257 8.92 -6.89 13.40
C ALA A 257 7.50 -7.14 13.96
N ALA A 258 6.51 -7.34 13.07
CA ALA A 258 5.14 -7.67 13.47
C ALA A 258 5.07 -9.00 14.25
N GLY A 259 5.82 -10.02 13.84
CA GLY A 259 5.94 -11.29 14.55
C GLY A 259 6.48 -11.12 15.97
N ILE A 260 7.50 -10.28 16.15
CA ILE A 260 8.05 -9.96 17.48
C ILE A 260 7.01 -9.21 18.32
N VAL A 261 6.38 -8.15 17.79
CA VAL A 261 5.38 -7.34 18.51
C VAL A 261 4.21 -8.21 18.97
N ILE A 262 3.68 -9.09 18.12
CA ILE A 262 2.60 -10.00 18.49
C ILE A 262 3.04 -10.97 19.60
N SER A 263 4.28 -11.44 19.55
CA SER A 263 4.81 -12.39 20.54
C SER A 263 4.99 -11.78 21.92
N VAL A 264 5.29 -10.49 22.03
CA VAL A 264 5.52 -9.82 23.33
C VAL A 264 4.22 -9.36 24.00
N ILE A 265 3.06 -9.36 23.31
CA ILE A 265 1.78 -8.93 23.89
C ILE A 265 1.44 -9.65 25.20
N PRO A 266 1.54 -10.99 25.29
CA PRO A 266 1.24 -11.68 26.56
C PRO A 266 2.13 -11.23 27.72
N GLY A 267 3.43 -11.06 27.50
CA GLY A 267 4.33 -10.57 28.53
C GLY A 267 3.99 -9.14 28.99
N ILE A 268 3.63 -8.26 28.04
CA ILE A 268 3.15 -6.91 28.35
C ILE A 268 1.88 -6.96 29.22
N VAL A 269 0.91 -7.79 28.84
CA VAL A 269 -0.37 -7.89 29.55
C VAL A 269 -0.14 -8.44 30.96
N ARG A 270 0.71 -9.46 31.11
CA ARG A 270 1.02 -10.04 32.42
C ARG A 270 1.71 -9.05 33.35
N ASP A 271 2.82 -8.45 32.92
CA ASP A 271 3.72 -7.71 33.80
C ASP A 271 3.23 -6.29 34.09
N ILE A 272 2.45 -5.71 33.19
CA ILE A 272 2.08 -4.29 33.26
C ILE A 272 0.62 -4.10 33.61
N PHE A 273 -0.27 -5.03 33.20
CA PHE A 273 -1.72 -4.81 33.28
C PHE A 273 -2.50 -5.81 34.16
N GLY A 274 -1.82 -6.74 34.80
CA GLY A 274 -2.47 -7.66 35.71
C GLY A 274 -3.14 -8.89 35.07
N GLY A 275 -2.84 -9.16 33.79
CA GLY A 275 -2.93 -10.51 33.22
C GLY A 275 -4.31 -11.08 32.89
N GLN A 276 -5.24 -10.34 32.28
CA GLN A 276 -6.45 -10.94 31.72
C GLN A 276 -6.23 -11.37 30.26
N TYR A 277 -6.77 -12.54 29.86
CA TYR A 277 -6.66 -13.06 28.51
C TYR A 277 -7.45 -12.21 27.50
N SER A 278 -8.57 -11.63 27.94
CA SER A 278 -9.33 -10.64 27.15
C SER A 278 -8.52 -9.40 26.81
N ASP A 279 -7.63 -8.94 27.71
CA ASP A 279 -6.72 -7.82 27.42
C ASP A 279 -5.75 -8.19 26.27
N ALA A 280 -5.19 -9.39 26.27
CA ALA A 280 -4.30 -9.85 25.19
C ALA A 280 -5.05 -9.95 23.86
N GLY A 281 -6.28 -10.47 23.88
CA GLY A 281 -7.16 -10.50 22.73
C GLY A 281 -7.48 -9.10 22.20
N MET A 282 -7.80 -8.16 23.09
CA MET A 282 -8.08 -6.77 22.75
C MET A 282 -6.87 -6.08 22.08
N TYR A 283 -5.67 -6.25 22.61
CA TYR A 283 -4.46 -5.62 22.03
C TYR A 283 -4.11 -6.18 20.66
N ARG A 284 -4.29 -7.47 20.41
CA ARG A 284 -4.19 -8.05 19.06
C ARG A 284 -5.28 -7.51 18.15
N GLY A 285 -6.50 -7.38 18.64
CA GLY A 285 -7.62 -6.77 17.94
C GLY A 285 -7.32 -5.32 17.54
N LEU A 286 -6.66 -4.52 18.40
CA LEU A 286 -6.27 -3.15 18.10
C LEU A 286 -5.25 -3.06 16.95
N ILE A 287 -4.28 -3.97 16.88
CA ILE A 287 -3.35 -4.04 15.73
C ILE A 287 -4.12 -4.30 14.43
N ALA A 288 -5.03 -5.28 14.45
CA ALA A 288 -5.83 -5.64 13.29
C ALA A 288 -6.80 -4.51 12.88
N ALA A 289 -7.43 -3.83 13.85
CA ALA A 289 -8.26 -2.65 13.63
C ALA A 289 -7.44 -1.49 13.03
N GLY A 290 -6.21 -1.28 13.52
CA GLY A 290 -5.26 -0.32 12.95
C GLY A 290 -4.94 -0.65 11.50
N LEU A 291 -4.65 -1.92 11.18
CA LEU A 291 -4.37 -2.37 9.81
C LEU A 291 -5.57 -2.10 8.88
N ALA A 292 -6.79 -2.40 9.31
CA ALA A 292 -8.01 -2.11 8.56
C ALA A 292 -8.20 -0.61 8.33
N THR A 293 -8.02 0.19 9.39
CA THR A 293 -8.14 1.66 9.33
C THR A 293 -7.09 2.26 8.39
N GLY A 294 -5.83 1.81 8.50
CA GLY A 294 -4.75 2.26 7.62
C GLY A 294 -5.01 1.92 6.15
N ALA A 295 -5.51 0.72 5.85
CA ALA A 295 -5.91 0.33 4.50
C ALA A 295 -7.06 1.20 3.97
N ALA A 296 -8.08 1.49 4.80
CA ALA A 296 -9.18 2.38 4.46
C ALA A 296 -8.69 3.82 4.19
N LEU A 297 -7.83 4.36 5.04
CA LEU A 297 -7.21 5.69 4.84
C LEU A 297 -6.42 5.76 3.52
N LEU A 298 -5.67 4.71 3.19
CA LEU A 298 -4.93 4.64 1.93
C LEU A 298 -5.84 4.58 0.70
N THR A 299 -7.07 4.05 0.80
CA THR A 299 -8.03 4.13 -0.32
C THR A 299 -8.48 5.56 -0.58
N LEU A 300 -8.55 6.41 0.46
CA LEU A 300 -8.95 7.81 0.35
C LEU A 300 -7.80 8.72 -0.09
N VAL A 301 -6.62 8.54 0.49
CA VAL A 301 -5.45 9.41 0.29
C VAL A 301 -4.46 8.81 -0.73
N GLY A 302 -4.49 7.50 -0.91
CA GLY A 302 -3.54 6.75 -1.73
C GLY A 302 -3.36 7.25 -3.17
N PRO A 303 -4.43 7.68 -3.88
CA PRO A 303 -4.26 8.26 -5.23
C PRO A 303 -3.39 9.52 -5.27
N ALA A 304 -3.34 10.26 -4.15
CA ALA A 304 -2.52 11.47 -4.01
C ALA A 304 -1.14 11.17 -3.39
N LEU A 305 -1.01 10.06 -2.65
CA LEU A 305 0.22 9.72 -1.95
C LEU A 305 1.19 8.98 -2.88
N PRO A 306 2.37 9.55 -3.17
CA PRO A 306 3.39 8.83 -3.93
C PRO A 306 3.84 7.56 -3.22
N THR A 307 3.83 6.43 -3.91
CA THR A 307 4.18 5.12 -3.34
C THR A 307 5.50 5.11 -2.53
N PRO A 308 6.61 5.74 -2.98
CA PRO A 308 7.83 5.79 -2.17
C PRO A 308 7.66 6.54 -0.86
N LEU A 309 6.89 7.63 -0.85
CA LEU A 309 6.59 8.38 0.37
C LEU A 309 5.73 7.56 1.32
N GLY A 310 4.74 6.83 0.79
CA GLY A 310 3.90 5.92 1.59
C GLY A 310 4.73 4.87 2.33
N VAL A 311 5.72 4.27 1.67
CA VAL A 311 6.65 3.30 2.29
C VAL A 311 7.50 3.96 3.38
N LEU A 312 8.04 5.16 3.11
CA LEU A 312 8.88 5.87 4.09
C LEU A 312 8.09 6.28 5.33
N ILE A 313 6.86 6.80 5.16
CA ILE A 313 5.96 7.15 6.26
C ILE A 313 5.61 5.90 7.08
N ALA A 314 5.34 4.78 6.41
CA ALA A 314 4.98 3.54 7.07
C ALA A 314 6.13 2.97 7.92
N LEU A 315 7.36 2.98 7.41
CA LEU A 315 8.54 2.53 8.16
C LEU A 315 8.89 3.49 9.31
N LEU A 316 8.84 4.80 9.06
CA LEU A 316 9.10 5.81 10.09
C LEU A 316 8.08 5.69 11.22
N GLY A 317 6.80 5.74 10.88
CA GLY A 317 5.72 5.66 11.86
C GLY A 317 5.71 4.32 12.58
N GLY A 318 5.89 3.20 11.87
CA GLY A 318 6.01 1.87 12.48
C GLY A 318 7.14 1.81 13.50
N GLY A 319 8.34 2.28 13.16
CA GLY A 319 9.48 2.30 14.07
C GLY A 319 9.27 3.21 15.28
N LEU A 320 8.76 4.43 15.06
CA LEU A 320 8.49 5.38 16.14
C LEU A 320 7.39 4.89 17.09
N TRP A 321 6.32 4.25 16.60
CA TRP A 321 5.26 3.73 17.45
C TRP A 321 5.69 2.47 18.21
N VAL A 322 6.60 1.65 17.68
CA VAL A 322 7.23 0.57 18.45
C VAL A 322 8.08 1.14 19.58
N TRP A 323 8.87 2.20 19.34
CA TRP A 323 9.61 2.88 20.41
C TRP A 323 8.70 3.62 21.40
N ALA A 324 7.58 4.19 20.92
CA ALA A 324 6.58 4.79 21.80
C ALA A 324 5.92 3.75 22.71
N LEU A 325 5.68 2.53 22.20
CA LEU A 325 5.22 1.41 23.01
C LEU A 325 6.26 1.04 24.07
N ASP A 326 7.52 0.90 23.70
CA ASP A 326 8.62 0.64 24.63
C ASP A 326 8.71 1.72 25.72
N ALA A 327 8.70 3.00 25.33
CA ALA A 327 8.66 4.12 26.26
C ALA A 327 7.43 4.11 27.16
N ALA A 328 6.26 3.72 26.62
CA ALA A 328 5.03 3.60 27.40
C ALA A 328 5.13 2.55 28.51
N LEU A 329 5.83 1.45 28.24
CA LEU A 329 6.09 0.40 29.22
C LEU A 329 7.07 0.86 30.30
N LEU A 330 8.19 1.47 29.87
CA LEU A 330 9.23 1.97 30.81
C LEU A 330 8.71 3.10 31.71
N LEU A 331 7.91 4.02 31.14
CA LEU A 331 7.34 5.17 31.86
C LEU A 331 5.99 4.87 32.53
N LYS A 332 5.47 3.64 32.38
CA LYS A 332 4.18 3.19 32.93
C LYS A 332 3.01 4.10 32.54
N LEU A 333 2.94 4.49 31.26
CA LEU A 333 1.92 5.42 30.74
C LEU A 333 0.51 4.81 30.65
N GLY A 334 0.35 3.53 31.04
CA GLY A 334 -0.92 2.87 31.21
C GLY A 334 -1.49 2.19 29.95
N ARG A 335 -2.61 1.49 30.15
CA ARG A 335 -3.24 0.59 29.15
C ARG A 335 -3.68 1.30 27.88
N LEU A 336 -4.28 2.49 28.03
CA LEU A 336 -4.83 3.24 26.90
C LEU A 336 -3.73 3.68 25.92
N PHE A 337 -2.64 4.23 26.43
CA PHE A 337 -1.55 4.70 25.58
C PHE A 337 -0.85 3.54 24.85
N SER A 338 -0.62 2.42 25.53
CA SER A 338 -0.09 1.19 24.92
C SER A 338 -1.02 0.65 23.82
N GLY A 339 -2.35 0.70 24.05
CA GLY A 339 -3.36 0.35 23.05
C GLY A 339 -3.31 1.27 21.81
N VAL A 340 -3.14 2.57 22.02
CA VAL A 340 -2.96 3.53 20.91
C VAL A 340 -1.68 3.21 20.11
N CYS A 341 -0.57 2.90 20.78
CA CYS A 341 0.67 2.50 20.11
C CYS A 341 0.46 1.26 19.22
N LEU A 342 -0.18 0.21 19.73
CA LEU A 342 -0.47 -1.01 18.99
C LEU A 342 -1.41 -0.76 17.80
N PHE A 343 -2.46 0.04 17.99
CA PHE A 343 -3.35 0.47 16.90
C PHE A 343 -2.57 1.21 15.81
N MET A 344 -1.71 2.15 16.18
CA MET A 344 -0.93 2.94 15.22
C MET A 344 0.15 2.10 14.52
N ILE A 345 0.75 1.10 15.17
CA ILE A 345 1.61 0.11 14.52
C ILE A 345 0.83 -0.59 13.41
N GLY A 346 -0.41 -0.99 13.68
CA GLY A 346 -1.31 -1.56 12.67
C GLY A 346 -1.58 -0.61 11.50
N VAL A 347 -1.92 0.65 11.78
CA VAL A 347 -2.16 1.69 10.73
C VAL A 347 -0.98 1.82 9.77
N HIS A 348 0.24 1.88 10.31
CA HIS A 348 1.46 1.98 9.49
C HIS A 348 1.78 0.65 8.78
N GLY A 349 1.42 -0.47 9.38
CA GLY A 349 1.51 -1.79 8.74
C GLY A 349 0.74 -1.90 7.44
N ALA A 350 -0.46 -1.32 7.38
CA ALA A 350 -1.22 -1.21 6.14
C ALA A 350 -0.46 -0.46 5.05
N GLY A 351 0.33 0.56 5.44
CA GLY A 351 1.17 1.31 4.52
C GLY A 351 2.18 0.45 3.78
N ILE A 352 2.82 -0.49 4.47
CA ILE A 352 3.76 -1.44 3.84
C ILE A 352 2.99 -2.45 2.98
N LEU A 353 1.96 -3.08 3.52
CA LEU A 353 1.18 -4.12 2.84
C LEU A 353 0.63 -3.63 1.49
N VAL A 354 -0.06 -2.49 1.49
CA VAL A 354 -0.68 -1.92 0.28
C VAL A 354 0.38 -1.49 -0.73
N ASN A 355 1.47 -0.84 -0.29
CA ASN A 355 2.51 -0.37 -1.21
C ASN A 355 3.31 -1.52 -1.84
N VAL A 356 3.54 -2.63 -1.13
CA VAL A 356 4.13 -3.86 -1.70
C VAL A 356 3.26 -4.36 -2.85
N MET A 357 1.94 -4.49 -2.63
CA MET A 357 1.00 -4.91 -3.66
C MET A 357 0.99 -3.97 -4.86
N VAL A 358 0.91 -2.65 -4.64
CA VAL A 358 0.88 -1.63 -5.72
C VAL A 358 2.17 -1.68 -6.55
N ILE A 359 3.33 -1.80 -5.92
CA ILE A 359 4.61 -1.86 -6.63
C ILE A 359 4.71 -3.13 -7.47
N ILE A 360 4.33 -4.29 -6.93
CA ILE A 360 4.34 -5.55 -7.69
C ILE A 360 3.37 -5.44 -8.88
N GLN A 361 2.15 -4.93 -8.67
CA GLN A 361 1.16 -4.76 -9.75
C GLN A 361 1.62 -3.80 -10.85
N HIS A 362 2.37 -2.76 -10.49
CA HIS A 362 2.80 -1.73 -11.44
C HIS A 362 4.08 -2.09 -12.22
N PHE A 363 5.04 -2.76 -11.57
CA PHE A 363 6.36 -3.02 -12.16
C PHE A 363 6.53 -4.44 -12.71
N VAL A 364 5.62 -5.37 -12.36
CA VAL A 364 5.73 -6.77 -12.79
C VAL A 364 4.70 -7.05 -13.89
N PRO A 365 5.13 -7.56 -15.08
CA PRO A 365 4.23 -7.96 -16.15
C PRO A 365 3.21 -9.01 -15.68
N ASP A 366 1.98 -8.96 -16.23
CA ASP A 366 0.86 -9.82 -15.82
C ASP A 366 1.21 -11.31 -15.83
N ALA A 367 1.94 -11.77 -16.87
CA ALA A 367 2.37 -13.17 -17.02
C ALA A 367 3.29 -13.69 -15.88
N ARG A 368 3.95 -12.80 -15.12
CA ARG A 368 4.88 -13.16 -14.04
C ARG A 368 4.40 -12.71 -12.66
N ARG A 369 3.32 -11.94 -12.61
CA ARG A 369 2.82 -11.30 -11.38
C ARG A 369 2.50 -12.31 -10.29
N GLY A 370 1.80 -13.40 -10.61
CA GLY A 370 1.47 -14.45 -9.64
C GLY A 370 2.71 -15.11 -9.02
N ARG A 371 3.76 -15.35 -9.82
CA ARG A 371 5.01 -15.94 -9.34
C ARG A 371 5.76 -15.01 -8.38
N VAL A 372 5.75 -13.70 -8.66
CA VAL A 372 6.37 -12.68 -7.79
C VAL A 372 5.58 -12.49 -6.50
N PHE A 373 4.24 -12.52 -6.56
CA PHE A 373 3.41 -12.51 -5.34
C PHE A 373 3.68 -13.75 -4.48
N GLY A 374 3.80 -14.94 -5.08
CA GLY A 374 4.15 -16.14 -4.33
C GLY A 374 5.50 -16.03 -3.60
N VAL A 375 6.52 -15.42 -4.24
CA VAL A 375 7.81 -15.15 -3.59
C VAL A 375 7.64 -14.12 -2.46
N SER A 376 6.86 -13.06 -2.67
CA SER A 376 6.59 -12.05 -1.64
C SER A 376 5.89 -12.65 -0.42
N ASP A 377 4.85 -13.45 -0.62
CA ASP A 377 4.08 -14.09 0.45
C ASP A 377 4.97 -15.09 1.22
N MET A 378 5.75 -15.90 0.49
CA MET A 378 6.69 -16.83 1.12
C MET A 378 7.76 -16.10 1.93
N SER A 379 8.30 -14.98 1.42
CA SER A 379 9.28 -14.17 2.15
C SER A 379 8.69 -13.56 3.43
N THR A 380 7.42 -13.13 3.37
CA THR A 380 6.67 -12.60 4.51
C THR A 380 6.47 -13.67 5.58
N MET A 381 5.99 -14.87 5.19
CA MET A 381 5.80 -15.97 6.13
C MET A 381 7.12 -16.45 6.73
N ALA A 382 8.17 -16.55 5.90
CA ALA A 382 9.51 -16.91 6.37
C ALA A 382 10.06 -15.88 7.39
N ALA A 383 9.77 -14.59 7.20
CA ALA A 383 10.19 -13.56 8.14
C ALA A 383 9.53 -13.72 9.52
N ILE A 384 8.22 -13.99 9.54
CA ILE A 384 7.49 -14.28 10.79
C ILE A 384 8.07 -15.53 11.46
N VAL A 385 8.24 -16.60 10.70
CA VAL A 385 8.77 -17.89 11.21
C VAL A 385 10.19 -17.72 11.77
N ILE A 386 11.08 -17.01 11.08
CA ILE A 386 12.44 -16.77 11.57
C ILE A 386 12.39 -15.93 12.84
N ALA A 387 11.65 -14.83 12.86
CA ALA A 387 11.58 -13.94 14.02
C ALA A 387 10.99 -14.64 15.24
N THR A 388 9.88 -15.37 15.08
CA THR A 388 9.23 -16.09 16.18
C THR A 388 9.99 -17.35 16.57
N GLY A 389 10.66 -18.01 15.62
CA GLY A 389 11.54 -19.14 15.91
C GLY A 389 12.76 -18.75 16.75
N LEU A 390 13.36 -17.60 16.48
CA LEU A 390 14.47 -17.08 17.27
C LEU A 390 14.07 -16.77 18.74
N LEU A 391 12.81 -16.42 18.97
CA LEU A 391 12.27 -16.15 20.31
C LEU A 391 11.72 -17.41 21.00
N GLY A 392 11.10 -18.32 20.24
CA GLY A 392 10.34 -19.43 20.79
C GLY A 392 11.14 -20.73 20.95
N LEU A 393 12.11 -21.01 20.04
CA LEU A 393 12.87 -22.25 20.07
C LEU A 393 13.90 -22.33 21.19
N PRO A 394 14.70 -21.26 21.49
CA PRO A 394 15.64 -21.31 22.61
C PRO A 394 14.92 -21.35 23.96
N ASP A 395 15.41 -22.14 24.88
CA ASP A 395 14.89 -22.20 26.25
C ASP A 395 15.41 -21.01 27.10
N ILE A 396 14.97 -19.82 26.72
CA ILE A 396 15.33 -18.57 27.40
C ILE A 396 14.36 -18.37 28.56
N LYS A 397 14.79 -18.70 29.76
CA LYS A 397 14.03 -18.42 30.97
C LYS A 397 13.92 -16.90 31.16
N HIS A 398 12.74 -16.43 31.58
CA HIS A 398 12.45 -15.01 31.83
C HIS A 398 12.60 -14.11 30.57
N LEU A 399 12.26 -14.60 29.37
CA LEU A 399 12.33 -13.80 28.14
C LEU A 399 11.53 -12.49 28.25
N ASP A 400 10.47 -12.48 29.03
CA ASP A 400 9.61 -11.30 29.22
C ASP A 400 10.35 -10.13 29.87
N HIS A 401 11.41 -10.39 30.64
CA HIS A 401 12.27 -9.34 31.20
C HIS A 401 13.00 -8.53 30.10
N TYR A 402 13.19 -9.12 28.92
CA TYR A 402 13.86 -8.49 27.79
C TYR A 402 12.91 -7.81 26.80
N ILE A 403 11.61 -7.69 27.12
CA ILE A 403 10.62 -7.05 26.23
C ILE A 403 11.04 -5.64 25.81
N PRO A 404 11.52 -4.73 26.71
CA PRO A 404 11.96 -3.40 26.28
C PRO A 404 13.12 -3.47 25.29
N TRP A 405 14.10 -4.35 25.51
CA TRP A 405 15.21 -4.54 24.58
C TRP A 405 14.72 -5.09 23.22
N LEU A 406 13.79 -6.04 23.21
CA LEU A 406 13.20 -6.58 21.98
C LEU A 406 12.45 -5.51 21.17
N LEU A 407 11.68 -4.67 21.85
CA LEU A 407 10.97 -3.54 21.21
C LEU A 407 11.97 -2.49 20.72
N GLY A 408 12.99 -2.17 21.53
CA GLY A 408 14.07 -1.24 21.16
C GLY A 408 14.78 -1.65 19.88
N VAL A 409 15.21 -2.92 19.80
CA VAL A 409 15.88 -3.49 18.61
C VAL A 409 14.92 -3.56 17.42
N THR A 410 13.65 -3.91 17.64
CA THR A 410 12.62 -3.99 16.59
C THR A 410 12.36 -2.62 15.96
N GLY A 411 12.19 -1.58 16.78
CA GLY A 411 12.04 -0.20 16.31
C GLY A 411 13.28 0.29 15.56
N ALA A 412 14.48 0.00 16.09
CA ALA A 412 15.76 0.32 15.43
C ALA A 412 15.87 -0.37 14.06
N GLY A 413 15.46 -1.65 13.95
CA GLY A 413 15.44 -2.41 12.71
C GLY A 413 14.55 -1.76 11.64
N LEU A 414 13.35 -1.29 12.02
CA LEU A 414 12.44 -0.56 11.13
C LEU A 414 13.03 0.79 10.68
N LEU A 415 13.70 1.52 11.57
CA LEU A 415 14.36 2.78 11.21
C LEU A 415 15.62 2.57 10.36
N LEU A 416 16.35 1.47 10.54
CA LEU A 416 17.43 1.07 9.62
C LEU A 416 16.88 0.70 8.24
N ALA A 417 15.74 0.00 8.17
CA ALA A 417 15.03 -0.27 6.92
C ALA A 417 14.57 1.03 6.24
N LEU A 418 14.11 2.02 7.02
CA LEU A 418 13.80 3.36 6.52
C LEU A 418 15.07 4.04 5.95
N ALA A 419 16.20 4.01 6.65
CA ALA A 419 17.45 4.60 6.17
C ALA A 419 17.93 3.93 4.87
N PHE A 420 17.80 2.61 4.78
CA PHE A 420 18.09 1.86 3.55
C PHE A 420 17.14 2.26 2.41
N ALA A 421 15.81 2.29 2.66
CA ALA A 421 14.83 2.70 1.68
C ALA A 421 15.08 4.13 1.18
N TRP A 422 15.41 5.04 2.07
CA TRP A 422 15.78 6.43 1.77
C TRP A 422 17.03 6.52 0.91
N ARG A 423 18.10 5.80 1.29
CA ARG A 423 19.36 5.77 0.52
C ARG A 423 19.14 5.26 -0.90
N GLU A 424 18.38 4.18 -1.06
CA GLU A 424 18.11 3.59 -2.36
C GLU A 424 17.21 4.48 -3.22
N TYR A 425 16.21 5.09 -2.61
CA TYR A 425 15.37 6.06 -3.29
C TYR A 425 16.19 7.25 -3.81
N ARG A 426 17.15 7.74 -3.00
CA ARG A 426 18.03 8.85 -3.37
C ARG A 426 18.98 8.51 -4.50
N ARG A 427 19.49 7.29 -4.58
CA ARG A 427 20.42 6.86 -5.66
C ARG A 427 19.83 7.00 -7.06
N GLY A 428 18.50 6.92 -7.21
CA GLY A 428 17.80 7.08 -8.48
C GLY A 428 17.19 8.46 -8.74
N ASN A 429 17.43 9.42 -7.80
CA ASN A 429 16.77 10.72 -7.83
C ASN A 429 17.80 11.86 -7.87
N PRO A 430 17.78 12.71 -8.92
CA PRO A 430 18.74 13.82 -9.05
C PRO A 430 18.48 14.97 -8.05
N PHE A 431 17.36 14.94 -7.32
CA PHE A 431 16.97 16.02 -6.41
C PHE A 431 17.68 15.94 -5.05
N SER A 432 17.98 17.10 -4.44
CA SER A 432 18.37 17.15 -3.04
C SER A 432 17.23 16.65 -2.14
N ALA A 433 17.54 16.26 -0.89
CA ALA A 433 16.53 15.79 0.07
C ALA A 433 15.42 16.82 0.27
N THR A 434 15.81 18.09 0.41
CA THR A 434 14.87 19.20 0.61
C THR A 434 13.94 19.41 -0.58
N VAL A 435 14.50 19.43 -1.79
CA VAL A 435 13.70 19.52 -3.03
C VAL A 435 12.75 18.35 -3.12
N TRP A 436 13.21 17.14 -2.85
CA TRP A 436 12.37 15.96 -2.90
C TRP A 436 11.21 16.04 -1.90
N LEU A 437 11.46 16.41 -0.64
CA LEU A 437 10.43 16.52 0.40
C LEU A 437 9.33 17.52 0.00
N ILE A 438 9.75 18.71 -0.46
CA ILE A 438 8.82 19.74 -0.88
C ILE A 438 8.01 19.29 -2.09
N TRP A 439 8.66 18.60 -3.04
CA TRP A 439 7.93 18.01 -4.18
C TRP A 439 6.87 17.01 -3.75
N GLN A 440 7.12 16.22 -2.69
CA GLN A 440 6.08 15.33 -2.14
C GLN A 440 4.92 16.14 -1.56
N ILE A 441 5.19 17.23 -0.85
CA ILE A 441 4.15 18.14 -0.31
C ILE A 441 3.32 18.74 -1.46
N VAL A 442 3.99 19.23 -2.50
CA VAL A 442 3.31 19.76 -3.71
C VAL A 442 2.45 18.69 -4.38
N ARG A 443 2.91 17.46 -4.46
CA ARG A 443 2.15 16.33 -5.04
C ARG A 443 0.94 15.95 -4.20
N LEU A 444 1.09 15.93 -2.88
CA LEU A 444 -0.03 15.72 -1.95
C LEU A 444 -1.07 16.82 -2.09
N TYR A 445 -0.63 18.07 -2.13
CA TYR A 445 -1.49 19.22 -2.36
C TYR A 445 -2.23 19.11 -3.71
N ALA A 446 -1.52 18.85 -4.80
CA ALA A 446 -2.11 18.69 -6.12
C ALA A 446 -3.11 17.52 -6.17
N GLY A 447 -2.75 16.36 -5.59
CA GLY A 447 -3.59 15.18 -5.60
C GLY A 447 -4.84 15.28 -4.71
N PHE A 448 -4.66 15.75 -3.47
CA PHE A 448 -5.73 15.78 -2.47
C PHE A 448 -6.57 17.05 -2.54
N TRP A 449 -5.93 18.22 -2.55
CA TRP A 449 -6.63 19.50 -2.52
C TRP A 449 -7.16 19.91 -3.89
N CYS A 450 -6.29 19.85 -4.91
CA CYS A 450 -6.67 20.17 -6.29
C CYS A 450 -7.31 18.99 -7.03
N ARG A 451 -7.35 17.79 -6.44
CA ARG A 451 -7.92 16.56 -7.04
C ARG A 451 -7.47 16.35 -8.48
N VAL A 452 -6.16 16.56 -8.73
CA VAL A 452 -5.59 16.50 -10.05
C VAL A 452 -5.67 15.09 -10.62
N ARG A 453 -6.23 14.98 -11.83
CA ARG A 453 -6.20 13.77 -12.65
C ARG A 453 -5.37 14.04 -13.89
N ARG A 454 -4.37 13.18 -14.12
CA ARG A 454 -3.58 13.24 -15.35
C ARG A 454 -4.22 12.33 -16.40
N SER A 455 -4.51 12.89 -17.58
CA SER A 455 -4.98 12.15 -18.75
C SER A 455 -3.78 11.77 -19.60
N GLY A 456 -3.46 10.48 -19.67
CA GLY A 456 -2.31 9.96 -20.40
C GLY A 456 -0.95 10.07 -19.67
N ALA A 457 0.13 9.72 -20.38
CA ALA A 457 1.50 9.78 -19.85
C ALA A 457 2.06 11.21 -19.92
N CYS A 458 2.97 11.55 -18.97
CA CYS A 458 3.75 12.77 -19.07
C CYS A 458 4.83 12.58 -20.15
N THR A 459 4.73 13.31 -21.24
CA THR A 459 5.62 13.22 -22.42
C THR A 459 6.91 14.02 -22.27
N VAL A 460 7.08 14.76 -21.17
CA VAL A 460 8.31 15.53 -20.88
C VAL A 460 9.51 14.57 -20.78
N PRO A 461 10.58 14.75 -21.59
CA PRO A 461 11.79 13.94 -21.53
C PRO A 461 12.50 14.06 -20.17
N ARG A 462 13.18 13.01 -19.75
CA ARG A 462 13.93 13.00 -18.47
C ARG A 462 15.15 13.90 -18.49
N THR A 463 15.74 14.13 -19.65
CA THR A 463 16.98 14.89 -19.85
C THR A 463 16.86 15.75 -21.09
N GLY A 464 17.78 16.71 -21.27
CA GLY A 464 17.84 17.61 -22.40
C GLY A 464 16.99 18.89 -22.23
N PRO A 465 17.17 19.90 -23.07
CA PRO A 465 16.45 21.16 -23.01
C PRO A 465 14.98 20.99 -23.42
N VAL A 466 14.08 21.42 -22.54
CA VAL A 466 12.62 21.32 -22.77
C VAL A 466 11.95 22.64 -22.38
N ILE A 467 11.04 23.08 -23.23
CA ILE A 467 10.07 24.13 -22.93
C ILE A 467 8.71 23.45 -22.74
N LEU A 468 8.18 23.52 -21.53
CA LEU A 468 6.82 23.07 -21.22
C LEU A 468 5.89 24.27 -21.32
N ALA A 469 5.09 24.33 -22.39
CA ALA A 469 4.16 25.41 -22.65
C ALA A 469 2.74 25.00 -22.22
N ALA A 470 2.10 25.78 -21.35
CA ALA A 470 0.76 25.48 -20.83
C ALA A 470 -0.17 26.70 -20.90
N ASN A 471 -1.49 26.47 -20.98
CA ASN A 471 -2.47 27.53 -20.73
C ASN A 471 -2.47 27.92 -19.24
N HIS A 472 -2.88 29.17 -18.95
CA HIS A 472 -2.85 29.74 -17.60
C HIS A 472 -4.20 30.29 -17.22
N THR A 473 -4.84 29.68 -16.22
CA THR A 473 -6.18 30.05 -15.74
C THR A 473 -6.20 30.36 -14.25
N SER A 474 -5.16 29.94 -13.51
CA SER A 474 -5.13 30.13 -12.06
C SER A 474 -3.69 30.17 -11.51
N GLY A 475 -3.48 30.87 -10.41
CA GLY A 475 -2.20 30.88 -9.70
C GLY A 475 -1.70 29.52 -9.21
N VAL A 476 -2.55 28.48 -9.17
CA VAL A 476 -2.13 27.10 -8.80
C VAL A 476 -1.58 26.28 -9.95
N ASP A 477 -1.71 26.73 -11.21
CA ASP A 477 -1.32 25.94 -12.39
C ASP A 477 0.15 25.47 -12.34
N PRO A 478 1.14 26.30 -11.91
CA PRO A 478 2.51 25.82 -11.73
C PRO A 478 2.63 24.66 -10.77
N LEU A 479 1.91 24.68 -9.63
CA LEU A 479 1.94 23.61 -8.63
C LEU A 479 1.28 22.33 -9.16
N VAL A 480 0.22 22.47 -9.95
CA VAL A 480 -0.44 21.35 -10.63
C VAL A 480 0.51 20.67 -11.62
N ILE A 481 1.25 21.43 -12.41
CA ILE A 481 2.28 20.90 -13.31
C ILE A 481 3.39 20.20 -12.51
N LEU A 482 3.92 20.84 -11.45
CA LEU A 482 4.94 20.25 -10.58
C LEU A 482 4.44 18.95 -9.92
N GLY A 483 3.16 18.87 -9.58
CA GLY A 483 2.54 17.66 -9.03
C GLY A 483 2.40 16.51 -10.02
N THR A 484 2.32 16.78 -11.32
CA THR A 484 2.09 15.81 -12.39
C THR A 484 3.33 15.45 -13.20
N CYS A 485 4.29 16.37 -13.36
CA CYS A 485 5.61 16.13 -13.94
C CYS A 485 6.61 15.70 -12.85
N THR A 486 6.60 14.41 -12.51
CA THR A 486 7.21 13.89 -11.27
C THR A 486 8.69 13.50 -11.37
N HIS A 487 9.26 13.54 -12.57
CA HIS A 487 10.60 13.05 -12.84
C HIS A 487 11.60 14.16 -13.17
N ARG A 488 11.12 15.43 -13.15
CA ARG A 488 11.93 16.58 -13.53
C ARG A 488 11.44 17.85 -12.81
N VAL A 489 12.37 18.74 -12.41
CA VAL A 489 12.01 20.07 -11.92
C VAL A 489 11.65 20.93 -13.12
N VAL A 490 10.46 21.54 -13.07
CA VAL A 490 10.03 22.54 -14.04
C VAL A 490 10.23 23.91 -13.42
N SER A 491 11.12 24.72 -14.01
CA SER A 491 11.43 26.08 -13.55
C SER A 491 10.52 27.07 -14.28
N PHE A 492 9.67 27.76 -13.57
CA PHE A 492 8.71 28.71 -14.14
C PHE A 492 9.28 30.13 -14.20
N ILE A 493 8.79 30.92 -15.15
CA ILE A 493 8.98 32.36 -15.15
C ILE A 493 7.96 32.93 -14.17
N VAL A 494 8.41 33.72 -13.22
CA VAL A 494 7.59 34.21 -12.11
C VAL A 494 7.80 35.72 -11.93
N GLU A 495 6.74 36.45 -11.64
CA GLU A 495 6.80 37.87 -11.38
C GLU A 495 7.67 38.18 -10.15
N ARG A 496 8.51 39.23 -10.25
CA ARG A 496 9.54 39.58 -9.26
C ARG A 496 8.97 39.76 -7.87
N GLN A 497 7.78 40.36 -7.72
CA GLN A 497 7.15 40.55 -6.40
C GLN A 497 6.91 39.24 -5.63
N TYR A 498 6.58 38.16 -6.33
CA TYR A 498 6.39 36.83 -5.69
C TYR A 498 7.72 36.13 -5.44
N TYR A 499 8.73 36.36 -6.31
CA TYR A 499 10.05 35.80 -6.16
C TYR A 499 10.80 36.38 -4.93
N ASP A 500 10.56 37.65 -4.63
CA ASP A 500 11.18 38.37 -3.50
C ASP A 500 10.37 38.23 -2.18
N ALA A 501 9.14 37.68 -2.24
CA ALA A 501 8.31 37.45 -1.07
C ALA A 501 8.97 36.43 -0.09
N PRO A 502 8.95 36.65 1.24
CA PRO A 502 9.74 35.88 2.20
C PRO A 502 9.56 34.36 2.14
N LEU A 503 8.32 33.88 2.14
CA LEU A 503 8.00 32.44 2.10
C LEU A 503 7.95 31.89 0.68
N ALA A 504 7.27 32.59 -0.25
CA ALA A 504 7.12 32.14 -1.62
C ALA A 504 8.46 32.19 -2.36
N GLY A 505 9.29 33.19 -2.13
CA GLY A 505 10.60 33.34 -2.77
C GLY A 505 11.57 32.23 -2.42
N TRP A 506 11.54 31.71 -1.20
CA TRP A 506 12.34 30.54 -0.84
C TRP A 506 11.99 29.31 -1.70
N PHE A 507 10.68 29.02 -1.85
CA PHE A 507 10.20 27.94 -2.70
C PHE A 507 10.56 28.16 -4.17
N MET A 508 10.41 29.39 -4.67
CA MET A 508 10.72 29.73 -6.07
C MET A 508 12.20 29.61 -6.39
N ARG A 509 13.08 30.04 -5.46
CA ARG A 509 14.53 29.81 -5.57
C ARG A 509 14.89 28.35 -5.60
N LEU A 510 14.24 27.55 -4.75
CA LEU A 510 14.42 26.08 -4.71
C LEU A 510 13.99 25.41 -6.02
N ALA A 511 12.88 25.87 -6.61
CA ALA A 511 12.38 25.43 -7.90
C ALA A 511 13.15 26.02 -9.10
N ARG A 512 14.21 26.83 -8.84
CA ARG A 512 14.99 27.55 -9.85
C ARG A 512 14.11 28.39 -10.78
N CYS A 513 13.07 29.00 -10.25
CA CYS A 513 12.20 29.90 -10.99
C CYS A 513 12.99 31.14 -11.46
N ILE A 514 12.56 31.71 -12.56
CA ILE A 514 13.21 32.86 -13.21
C ILE A 514 12.37 34.10 -12.96
N PRO A 515 12.87 35.10 -12.18
CA PRO A 515 12.13 36.32 -11.95
C PRO A 515 12.02 37.18 -13.20
N VAL A 516 10.84 37.76 -13.43
CA VAL A 516 10.57 38.70 -14.51
C VAL A 516 9.84 39.93 -13.96
N ASP A 517 10.20 41.09 -14.46
CA ASP A 517 9.47 42.32 -14.24
C ASP A 517 8.46 42.51 -15.38
N ARG A 518 7.18 42.71 -15.06
CA ARG A 518 6.12 42.80 -16.08
C ARG A 518 6.16 44.09 -16.85
N GLU A 519 6.49 45.19 -16.19
CA GLU A 519 6.49 46.52 -16.81
C GLU A 519 7.75 46.73 -17.67
N ASN A 520 8.87 46.17 -17.25
CA ASN A 520 10.11 46.25 -17.96
C ASN A 520 10.84 44.91 -17.99
N PRO A 521 10.40 43.97 -18.86
CA PRO A 521 11.01 42.65 -18.94
C PRO A 521 12.43 42.77 -19.53
N GLY A 522 13.38 43.14 -18.68
CA GLY A 522 14.77 43.34 -19.02
C GLY A 522 15.39 42.14 -19.75
N ARG A 523 16.56 42.31 -20.36
CA ARG A 523 17.31 41.23 -21.03
C ARG A 523 17.68 40.08 -20.08
N SER A 524 17.61 40.28 -18.77
CA SER A 524 18.02 39.32 -17.75
C SER A 524 17.16 38.04 -17.73
N PHE A 525 15.82 38.13 -17.90
CA PHE A 525 14.96 36.95 -17.89
C PHE A 525 15.24 36.06 -19.11
N LEU A 526 15.48 36.66 -20.26
CA LEU A 526 15.82 35.93 -21.49
C LEU A 526 17.17 35.22 -21.33
N ALA A 527 18.18 35.92 -20.82
CA ALA A 527 19.51 35.37 -20.57
C ALA A 527 19.45 34.17 -19.58
N ASN A 528 18.68 34.30 -18.49
CA ASN A 528 18.50 33.24 -17.52
C ASN A 528 17.75 32.03 -18.08
N SER A 529 16.71 32.26 -18.89
CA SER A 529 15.96 31.19 -19.59
C SER A 529 16.85 30.45 -20.59
N LEU A 530 17.65 31.16 -21.37
CA LEU A 530 18.62 30.59 -22.31
C LEU A 530 19.69 29.76 -21.58
N ARG A 531 20.20 30.24 -20.44
CA ARG A 531 21.18 29.53 -19.63
C ARG A 531 20.58 28.24 -19.09
N LEU A 532 19.35 28.28 -18.48
CA LEU A 532 18.65 27.11 -18.00
C LEU A 532 18.47 26.03 -19.10
N LEU A 533 18.06 26.44 -20.27
CA LEU A 533 17.87 25.52 -21.41
C LEU A 533 19.20 24.97 -21.92
N LYS A 534 20.28 25.78 -22.01
CA LYS A 534 21.62 25.31 -22.38
C LYS A 534 22.17 24.29 -21.41
N GLU A 535 21.85 24.41 -20.09
CA GLU A 535 22.20 23.43 -19.06
C GLU A 535 21.32 22.16 -19.14
N GLY A 536 20.46 22.05 -20.13
CA GLY A 536 19.54 20.93 -20.29
C GLY A 536 18.34 20.96 -19.33
N GLY A 537 18.00 22.13 -18.77
CA GLY A 537 16.88 22.34 -17.86
C GLY A 537 15.50 22.23 -18.54
N CYS A 538 14.44 22.24 -17.73
CA CYS A 538 13.06 22.28 -18.17
C CYS A 538 12.43 23.63 -17.77
N LEU A 539 12.08 24.43 -18.75
CA LEU A 539 11.45 25.72 -18.56
C LEU A 539 9.93 25.59 -18.69
N GLY A 540 9.20 25.92 -17.64
CA GLY A 540 7.75 26.08 -17.68
C GLY A 540 7.38 27.49 -18.09
N ILE A 541 6.56 27.64 -19.11
CA ILE A 541 6.12 28.94 -19.61
C ILE A 541 4.62 28.90 -19.92
N PHE A 542 3.97 30.01 -19.61
CA PHE A 542 2.58 30.28 -19.98
C PHE A 542 2.60 31.32 -21.14
N PRO A 543 2.33 30.91 -22.41
CA PRO A 543 2.48 31.81 -23.55
C PRO A 543 1.61 33.08 -23.47
N GLN A 544 0.48 33.02 -22.76
CA GLN A 544 -0.42 34.15 -22.54
C GLN A 544 0.21 35.27 -21.70
N GLY A 545 1.16 34.92 -20.79
CA GLY A 545 1.86 35.85 -19.92
C GLY A 545 1.02 36.37 -18.73
N THR A 546 -0.25 36.04 -18.69
CA THR A 546 -1.18 36.31 -17.58
C THR A 546 -2.23 35.21 -17.51
N TYR A 547 -2.86 35.04 -16.36
CA TYR A 547 -4.02 34.15 -16.25
C TYR A 547 -5.32 34.94 -16.32
N VAL A 548 -6.29 34.38 -17.04
CA VAL A 548 -7.59 35.00 -17.31
C VAL A 548 -8.70 34.07 -16.84
N PRO A 549 -9.86 34.58 -16.44
CA PRO A 549 -11.05 33.79 -16.20
C PRO A 549 -11.38 32.90 -17.41
N ALA A 550 -11.99 31.73 -17.16
CA ALA A 550 -12.32 30.78 -18.24
C ALA A 550 -13.42 31.28 -19.19
N ASP A 551 -14.18 32.26 -18.77
CA ASP A 551 -15.28 32.94 -19.48
C ASP A 551 -14.81 34.16 -20.28
N GLU A 552 -13.57 34.60 -20.11
CA GLU A 552 -12.97 35.67 -20.90
C GLU A 552 -12.21 35.12 -22.12
N PRO A 553 -12.14 35.93 -23.21
CA PRO A 553 -11.38 35.55 -24.41
C PRO A 553 -9.90 35.37 -24.07
N GLU A 554 -9.34 34.27 -24.57
CA GLU A 554 -7.94 33.91 -24.33
C GLU A 554 -7.00 34.93 -25.02
N PRO A 555 -6.04 35.54 -24.28
CA PRO A 555 -5.10 36.48 -24.86
C PRO A 555 -4.21 35.83 -25.94
N GLU A 556 -3.76 36.62 -26.86
CA GLU A 556 -2.77 36.16 -27.85
C GLU A 556 -1.46 35.74 -27.18
N ALA A 557 -0.85 34.70 -27.75
CA ALA A 557 0.44 34.22 -27.28
C ALA A 557 1.53 35.28 -27.50
N LYS A 558 2.32 35.55 -26.47
CA LYS A 558 3.49 36.43 -26.59
C LYS A 558 4.61 35.74 -27.39
N SER A 559 5.36 36.46 -28.20
CA SER A 559 6.45 35.95 -29.05
C SER A 559 7.61 35.30 -28.28
N GLY A 560 7.68 35.48 -26.95
CA GLY A 560 8.80 35.02 -26.11
C GLY A 560 9.02 33.49 -26.11
N VAL A 561 7.95 32.69 -26.12
CA VAL A 561 8.08 31.23 -26.16
C VAL A 561 8.62 30.74 -27.49
N GLY A 562 8.15 31.29 -28.60
CA GLY A 562 8.66 30.99 -29.93
C GLY A 562 10.11 31.42 -30.10
N ALA A 563 10.46 32.62 -29.64
CA ALA A 563 11.85 33.12 -29.68
C ALA A 563 12.81 32.21 -28.90
N LEU A 564 12.43 31.75 -27.71
CA LEU A 564 13.22 30.80 -26.91
C LEU A 564 13.37 29.44 -27.62
N ALA A 565 12.27 28.90 -28.16
CA ALA A 565 12.26 27.62 -28.86
C ALA A 565 13.17 27.64 -30.10
N LEU A 566 13.06 28.70 -30.95
CA LEU A 566 13.84 28.84 -32.18
C LEU A 566 15.34 29.07 -31.91
N ARG A 567 15.69 29.85 -30.85
CA ARG A 567 17.08 30.12 -30.47
C ARG A 567 17.81 28.96 -29.83
N THR A 568 17.09 28.12 -29.08
CA THR A 568 17.69 27.03 -28.31
C THR A 568 17.56 25.67 -28.97
N GLY A 569 16.64 25.51 -29.92
CA GLY A 569 16.28 24.21 -30.48
C GLY A 569 15.63 23.28 -29.44
N ALA A 570 15.23 23.80 -28.26
CA ALA A 570 14.61 23.03 -27.19
C ALA A 570 13.30 22.39 -27.68
N MET A 571 13.05 21.17 -27.21
CA MET A 571 11.80 20.46 -27.47
C MET A 571 10.65 21.18 -26.77
N VAL A 572 9.59 21.53 -27.47
CA VAL A 572 8.40 22.18 -26.92
C VAL A 572 7.32 21.15 -26.69
N ILE A 573 6.92 20.97 -25.43
CA ILE A 573 5.84 20.06 -25.02
C ILE A 573 4.62 20.91 -24.65
N PRO A 574 3.50 20.78 -25.38
CA PRO A 574 2.26 21.46 -25.03
C PRO A 574 1.59 20.74 -23.86
N CYS A 575 1.01 21.50 -22.95
CA CYS A 575 0.27 21.01 -21.80
C CYS A 575 -1.05 21.77 -21.67
N HIS A 576 -2.14 21.06 -21.50
CA HIS A 576 -3.44 21.66 -21.26
C HIS A 576 -3.91 21.39 -19.83
N ILE A 577 -4.34 22.45 -19.13
CA ILE A 577 -4.87 22.42 -17.77
C ILE A 577 -6.31 22.89 -17.84
N SER A 578 -7.24 22.09 -17.25
CA SER A 578 -8.64 22.46 -17.13
C SER A 578 -9.14 22.21 -15.72
N GLY A 579 -10.19 22.95 -15.30
CA GLY A 579 -10.85 22.79 -14.01
C GLY A 579 -10.16 23.52 -12.84
N THR A 580 -9.12 24.31 -13.07
CA THR A 580 -8.61 25.29 -12.10
C THR A 580 -9.56 26.49 -12.03
N ARG A 581 -9.83 26.97 -10.83
CA ARG A 581 -10.72 28.11 -10.60
C ARG A 581 -9.91 29.40 -10.55
N TYR A 582 -10.35 30.38 -11.29
CA TYR A 582 -9.76 31.72 -11.27
C TYR A 582 -9.87 32.37 -9.87
N ALA A 583 -8.86 33.12 -9.47
CA ALA A 583 -8.88 33.99 -8.30
C ALA A 583 -7.98 35.20 -8.57
N TYR A 584 -8.39 36.39 -8.11
CA TYR A 584 -7.64 37.63 -8.28
C TYR A 584 -6.22 37.60 -7.70
N SER A 585 -5.99 36.74 -6.71
CA SER A 585 -4.67 36.54 -6.09
C SER A 585 -4.23 35.09 -6.21
N PRO A 586 -2.95 34.82 -6.58
CA PRO A 586 -2.39 33.48 -6.56
C PRO A 586 -2.50 32.81 -5.19
N PHE A 587 -2.36 33.57 -4.11
CA PHE A 587 -2.48 33.04 -2.74
C PHE A 587 -3.90 32.60 -2.41
N VAL A 588 -4.92 33.32 -2.87
CA VAL A 588 -6.33 32.93 -2.67
C VAL A 588 -6.64 31.63 -3.42
N SER A 589 -6.05 31.45 -4.60
CA SER A 589 -6.24 30.24 -5.39
C SER A 589 -5.70 28.99 -4.69
N LEU A 590 -4.66 29.11 -3.84
CA LEU A 590 -4.10 27.98 -3.07
C LEU A 590 -5.11 27.36 -2.08
N PHE A 591 -6.01 28.16 -1.53
CA PHE A 591 -6.99 27.70 -0.54
C PHE A 591 -8.32 27.27 -1.15
N ARG A 592 -8.55 27.48 -2.45
CA ARG A 592 -9.74 27.00 -3.15
C ARG A 592 -9.61 25.53 -3.52
N ARG A 593 -10.72 24.79 -3.41
CA ARG A 593 -10.77 23.41 -3.93
C ARG A 593 -10.97 23.42 -5.43
N HIS A 594 -10.16 22.61 -6.11
CA HIS A 594 -10.18 22.47 -7.57
C HIS A 594 -10.54 21.03 -7.96
N ARG A 595 -10.88 20.83 -9.24
CA ARG A 595 -10.99 19.49 -9.87
C ARG A 595 -10.27 19.58 -11.20
N VAL A 596 -8.97 19.34 -11.17
CA VAL A 596 -8.07 19.66 -12.28
C VAL A 596 -7.81 18.43 -13.14
N ARG A 597 -7.82 18.62 -14.45
CA ARG A 597 -7.30 17.67 -15.42
C ARG A 597 -6.07 18.25 -16.08
N VAL A 598 -5.00 17.44 -16.22
CA VAL A 598 -3.76 17.84 -16.90
C VAL A 598 -3.48 16.84 -18.01
N ARG A 599 -3.22 17.37 -19.20
CA ARG A 599 -2.85 16.58 -20.37
C ARG A 599 -1.57 17.11 -20.99
N TYR A 600 -0.63 16.20 -21.27
CA TYR A 600 0.62 16.49 -21.98
C TYR A 600 0.50 16.00 -23.42
N GLY A 601 0.84 16.85 -24.40
CA GLY A 601 0.82 16.51 -25.81
C GLY A 601 2.13 15.94 -26.32
N LYS A 602 2.16 15.62 -27.60
CA LYS A 602 3.41 15.29 -28.33
C LYS A 602 4.23 16.56 -28.54
N PRO A 603 5.57 16.46 -28.74
CA PRO A 603 6.38 17.61 -29.10
C PRO A 603 5.81 18.36 -30.29
N VAL A 604 5.77 19.70 -30.18
CA VAL A 604 5.32 20.56 -31.26
C VAL A 604 6.41 20.59 -32.36
N ASP A 605 6.02 20.32 -33.57
CA ASP A 605 6.94 20.46 -34.71
C ASP A 605 7.10 21.93 -35.11
N LEU A 606 8.29 22.46 -34.91
CA LEU A 606 8.68 23.82 -35.25
C LEU A 606 9.70 23.86 -36.40
N SER A 607 9.86 22.78 -37.17
CA SER A 607 10.84 22.66 -38.26
C SER A 607 10.65 23.74 -39.32
N ALA A 608 9.40 24.08 -39.66
CA ALA A 608 9.05 25.12 -40.64
C ALA A 608 9.57 26.52 -40.26
N PHE A 609 9.80 26.78 -38.96
CA PHE A 609 10.25 28.09 -38.46
C PHE A 609 11.76 28.17 -38.24
N ARG A 610 12.48 27.02 -38.17
CA ARG A 610 13.93 27.01 -37.86
C ARG A 610 14.77 27.73 -38.88
N GLY A 611 14.44 27.65 -40.17
CA GLY A 611 15.13 28.36 -41.24
C GLY A 611 14.89 29.89 -41.24
N ARG A 612 13.85 30.33 -40.53
CA ARG A 612 13.39 31.73 -40.46
C ARG A 612 13.72 32.40 -39.11
N ALA A 613 14.65 31.89 -38.34
CA ALA A 613 14.97 32.37 -36.97
C ALA A 613 15.44 33.85 -36.92
N ARG A 614 15.83 34.46 -38.07
CA ARG A 614 16.18 35.89 -38.21
C ARG A 614 15.00 36.76 -38.65
N ASP A 615 13.90 36.16 -39.05
CA ASP A 615 12.67 36.86 -39.42
C ASP A 615 11.99 37.41 -38.15
N LYS A 616 11.49 38.64 -38.18
CA LYS A 616 10.84 39.29 -37.03
C LYS A 616 9.52 38.64 -36.63
N ASP A 617 8.81 38.04 -37.58
CA ASP A 617 7.48 37.46 -37.40
C ASP A 617 7.52 35.98 -37.01
N ALA A 618 8.59 35.26 -37.36
CA ALA A 618 8.74 33.84 -37.06
C ALA A 618 8.58 33.47 -35.57
N PRO A 619 9.09 34.25 -34.60
CA PRO A 619 8.81 33.98 -33.17
C PRO A 619 7.34 34.06 -32.80
N GLN A 620 6.58 35.00 -33.39
CA GLN A 620 5.15 35.15 -33.11
C GLN A 620 4.35 34.01 -33.76
N GLU A 621 4.66 33.66 -35.01
CA GLU A 621 4.03 32.52 -35.69
C GLU A 621 4.31 31.20 -34.96
N ALA A 622 5.54 30.97 -34.52
CA ALA A 622 5.90 29.78 -33.70
C ALA A 622 5.13 29.75 -32.38
N SER A 623 4.96 30.90 -31.71
CA SER A 623 4.14 30.99 -30.50
C SER A 623 2.68 30.69 -30.77
N GLY A 624 2.13 31.13 -31.88
CA GLY A 624 0.79 30.80 -32.36
C GLY A 624 0.59 29.29 -32.56
N ALA A 625 1.57 28.63 -33.22
CA ALA A 625 1.55 27.19 -33.43
C ALA A 625 1.59 26.40 -32.10
N ILE A 626 2.42 26.85 -31.14
CA ILE A 626 2.47 26.26 -29.79
C ILE A 626 1.11 26.40 -29.08
N MET A 627 0.49 27.58 -29.19
CA MET A 627 -0.81 27.84 -28.55
C MET A 627 -1.93 27.02 -29.18
N ALA A 628 -1.91 26.87 -30.52
CA ALA A 628 -2.83 26.01 -31.25
C ALA A 628 -2.73 24.54 -30.77
N ALA A 629 -1.49 24.04 -30.54
CA ALA A 629 -1.27 22.70 -30.01
C ALA A 629 -1.81 22.53 -28.58
N ILE A 630 -1.71 23.55 -27.72
CA ILE A 630 -2.29 23.55 -26.37
C ILE A 630 -3.83 23.49 -26.46
N ARG A 631 -4.45 24.31 -27.34
CA ARG A 631 -5.92 24.32 -27.54
C ARG A 631 -6.45 22.99 -28.06
N ALA A 632 -5.75 22.37 -29.00
CA ALA A 632 -6.13 21.06 -29.55
C ALA A 632 -6.23 19.97 -28.44
N LEU A 633 -5.32 20.00 -27.45
CA LEU A 633 -5.40 19.10 -26.30
C LEU A 633 -6.64 19.33 -25.43
N GLY A 634 -7.15 20.55 -25.37
CA GLY A 634 -8.40 20.89 -24.68
C GLY A 634 -9.63 20.31 -25.37
N MET A 635 -9.71 20.46 -26.70
CA MET A 635 -10.84 20.01 -27.54
C MET A 635 -10.99 18.47 -27.53
N GLU A 636 -9.88 17.72 -27.48
CA GLU A 636 -9.92 16.25 -27.41
C GLU A 636 -10.53 15.71 -26.09
N THR A 637 -10.61 16.53 -25.04
CA THR A 637 -11.21 16.14 -23.76
C THR A 637 -12.73 16.25 -23.76
N ASP A 638 -13.28 17.22 -24.46
CA ASP A 638 -14.73 17.47 -24.49
C ASP A 638 -15.48 16.45 -25.36
N GLY A 639 -14.81 15.81 -26.33
CA GLY A 639 -15.39 14.80 -27.20
C GLY A 639 -15.48 13.37 -26.64
N ARG A 640 -14.88 13.07 -25.49
CA ARG A 640 -14.91 11.71 -24.86
C ARG A 640 -15.76 11.60 -23.61
N ASP A 641 -16.25 12.71 -23.07
CA ASP A 641 -17.08 12.78 -21.87
C ASP A 641 -18.55 13.21 -22.17
N ALA A 642 -18.94 13.35 -23.46
CA ALA A 642 -20.29 13.64 -23.94
C ALA A 642 -21.15 12.38 -24.11
#